data_16f3b29405aefa2807ff31f949304485
#
_entry.id   16f3b29405aefa2807ff31f949304485
#
_cell.length_a   1.000
_cell.length_b   1.000
_cell.length_c   1.000
_cell.angle_alpha   90.00
_cell.angle_beta   90.00
_cell.angle_gamma   90.00
#
_symmetry.space_group_name_H-M   'P 1'
#
loop_
_entity.id
_entity.type
_entity.pdbx_description
1 polymer ?
#
loop_
_entity_poly.entity_id
_entity_poly.type
_entity_poly.pdbx_seq_one_letter_code
_entity_poly.pdbx_strand_id
1 'polypeptide(L)'
;VQTHEIRKRFLDHFVKAGHTEVPSASVILDDPNLLFVNAGMVQFVPFFLGQRTPPYATATSIQKCIRTPDIDEVGITTRHNTFFQMAGNFSFGDYFKRRAIELAWALLTNSVDDGGYGLDPEKLWATVYLDDDEAAQLWREIAGLPAERIQRRGMADNYWSMGIPGPCGPSSEIYYDRGPEFGVDGGPVANEDRYLEVWNLVFMQNERGEGTSKEDYEILGPLPRKNIDTGMGVERIALVLQNVHNVYETDLLRPVIDLVASRAPRGYDVGNHADDVRYRIIADHSRTAAILIGDGVSPGNDGRGYVLRRLLRRVIRSAKLLGIDSPIVGDLMATVRDAMGPSYPELVTDFDRINRIAVAEETAFNRTLASGSKLFDDVAGTTKSSGATVVSGSDAFTLHDTYGFPIELTLEMAAESGLSVDEAGFRELMAEQRRRAKADAAARKHAHADLSAYRELVDAGPTEFTGFDELTSEAKILGIFVDGKRVPVVAHSDAVNADRVELILDRTPLYAESGGQIADAGSINGTGSGASARAAVTDVQKIAKTLHAHRVNVESGEFVEGDTVVAAVDPGWRKGATQGHSGTHMVHAALRQVLGPNAVQAGSLNRPGYLRFDFNWQGPLSEDQRTQIEEVTNEAVQADFEVHTFLEKLDKAKAMGAMALFGEAYPDQVRVVEIGGPFSLELCGGTHVHNSAQIGPVTILGESSIGSGVRRVEAYVGLESFRHLAKERALMAGLASSLKVPSEEVPARVASLVERLKAAEKELERARLANARAAATNAAAGAERIGNVRVVVQRMSSGMTAADLRSLVGDIRGKLGSDPAVVALIAEGESQTVPYAVATNPAAQDLGIRANELIKELATAVDGRGGGKADLAQGSGKNPTGIDAALDAVRAEIARVS
;
A
#
# COMPACT_ATOMS: atom_id res chain seq x y z
N VAL A 1 -10.81 17.74 -35.28
CA VAL A 1 -11.15 18.47 -34.03
C VAL A 1 -10.49 17.76 -32.88
N GLN A 2 -9.70 18.48 -32.07
CA GLN A 2 -9.07 17.89 -30.89
C GLN A 2 -10.02 17.95 -29.68
N THR A 3 -9.86 17.04 -28.76
CA THR A 3 -10.75 16.91 -27.60
C THR A 3 -10.77 18.17 -26.72
N HIS A 4 -9.66 18.90 -26.57
CA HIS A 4 -9.66 20.15 -25.82
C HIS A 4 -10.52 21.26 -26.50
N GLU A 5 -10.64 21.26 -27.84
CA GLU A 5 -11.53 22.15 -28.56
C GLU A 5 -13.00 21.77 -28.37
N ILE A 6 -13.30 20.45 -28.38
CA ILE A 6 -14.65 19.92 -28.09
C ILE A 6 -15.09 20.43 -26.70
N ARG A 7 -14.23 20.26 -25.67
CA ARG A 7 -14.47 20.74 -24.30
C ARG A 7 -14.74 22.25 -24.27
N LYS A 8 -13.87 23.01 -24.93
CA LYS A 8 -14.00 24.48 -24.98
C LYS A 8 -15.33 24.91 -25.61
N ARG A 9 -15.73 24.29 -26.73
CA ARG A 9 -17.02 24.62 -27.38
C ARG A 9 -18.22 24.33 -26.49
N PHE A 10 -18.19 23.20 -25.75
CA PHE A 10 -19.22 22.87 -24.78
C PHE A 10 -19.36 23.99 -23.74
N LEU A 11 -18.28 24.33 -23.08
CA LEU A 11 -18.28 25.36 -22.03
C LEU A 11 -18.71 26.74 -22.60
N ASP A 12 -18.12 27.15 -23.70
CA ASP A 12 -18.47 28.44 -24.36
C ASP A 12 -19.96 28.53 -24.74
N HIS A 13 -20.57 27.44 -25.21
CA HIS A 13 -21.98 27.36 -25.57
C HIS A 13 -22.88 27.66 -24.36
N PHE A 14 -22.59 26.96 -23.23
CA PHE A 14 -23.40 27.14 -22.04
C PHE A 14 -23.11 28.44 -21.29
N VAL A 15 -21.88 28.92 -21.27
CA VAL A 15 -21.54 30.25 -20.73
C VAL A 15 -22.26 31.36 -21.53
N LYS A 16 -22.30 31.30 -22.85
CA LYS A 16 -23.08 32.21 -23.69
C LYS A 16 -24.58 32.13 -23.40
N ALA A 17 -25.08 30.98 -23.00
CA ALA A 17 -26.47 30.75 -22.58
C ALA A 17 -26.77 31.17 -21.12
N GLY A 18 -25.79 31.75 -20.41
CA GLY A 18 -25.95 32.29 -19.05
C GLY A 18 -25.55 31.37 -17.93
N HIS A 19 -24.93 30.21 -18.19
CA HIS A 19 -24.45 29.27 -17.17
C HIS A 19 -23.11 29.73 -16.59
N THR A 20 -22.94 29.51 -15.29
CA THR A 20 -21.66 29.70 -14.61
C THR A 20 -20.76 28.49 -14.87
N GLU A 21 -19.57 28.70 -15.39
CA GLU A 21 -18.57 27.64 -15.50
C GLU A 21 -18.05 27.27 -14.11
N VAL A 22 -18.15 25.99 -13.78
CA VAL A 22 -17.69 25.43 -12.51
C VAL A 22 -16.57 24.41 -12.80
N PRO A 23 -15.39 24.53 -12.19
CA PRO A 23 -14.31 23.58 -12.38
C PRO A 23 -14.71 22.14 -11.99
N SER A 24 -14.03 21.16 -12.58
CA SER A 24 -14.14 19.77 -12.13
C SER A 24 -13.80 19.65 -10.64
N ALA A 25 -14.66 19.00 -9.88
CA ALA A 25 -14.25 18.53 -8.55
C ALA A 25 -13.20 17.42 -8.67
N SER A 26 -12.49 17.15 -7.58
CA SER A 26 -11.67 15.94 -7.48
C SER A 26 -12.52 14.70 -7.71
N VAL A 27 -11.92 13.63 -8.23
CA VAL A 27 -12.58 12.31 -8.31
C VAL A 27 -12.83 11.70 -6.93
N ILE A 28 -12.24 12.29 -5.89
CA ILE A 28 -12.41 11.92 -4.48
C ILE A 28 -13.26 12.99 -3.82
N LEU A 29 -14.46 12.63 -3.41
CA LEU A 29 -15.30 13.44 -2.55
C LEU A 29 -15.43 12.80 -1.16
N ASP A 30 -15.77 13.65 -0.18
CA ASP A 30 -15.96 13.23 1.21
C ASP A 30 -17.39 12.67 1.41
N ASP A 31 -17.75 11.68 0.59
CA ASP A 31 -18.98 10.91 0.66
C ASP A 31 -18.64 9.45 0.96
N PRO A 32 -19.04 8.90 2.12
CA PRO A 32 -18.73 7.53 2.51
C PRO A 32 -19.37 6.46 1.59
N ASN A 33 -20.41 6.83 0.83
CA ASN A 33 -21.13 5.92 -0.04
C ASN A 33 -20.54 5.84 -1.46
N LEU A 34 -19.69 6.78 -1.84
CA LEU A 34 -19.05 6.83 -3.16
C LEU A 34 -17.56 6.60 -3.06
N LEU A 35 -17.08 5.56 -3.75
CA LEU A 35 -15.64 5.32 -3.85
C LEU A 35 -14.97 6.41 -4.68
N PHE A 36 -15.58 6.76 -5.82
CA PHE A 36 -15.16 7.82 -6.72
C PHE A 36 -16.35 8.56 -7.29
N VAL A 37 -16.14 9.78 -7.75
CA VAL A 37 -17.13 10.54 -8.52
C VAL A 37 -17.41 9.81 -9.83
N ASN A 38 -18.65 9.40 -10.03
CA ASN A 38 -19.09 8.58 -11.17
C ASN A 38 -19.98 9.32 -12.18
N ALA A 39 -20.38 10.56 -11.86
CA ALA A 39 -21.23 11.41 -12.70
C ALA A 39 -20.95 12.89 -12.47
N GLY A 40 -21.28 13.73 -13.47
CA GLY A 40 -21.04 15.17 -13.45
C GLY A 40 -21.76 15.92 -12.34
N MET A 41 -22.93 15.43 -11.95
CA MET A 41 -23.80 16.08 -10.98
C MET A 41 -23.39 15.88 -9.51
N VAL A 42 -22.47 14.96 -9.22
CA VAL A 42 -22.17 14.54 -7.83
C VAL A 42 -21.76 15.73 -6.95
N GLN A 43 -20.97 16.67 -7.47
CA GLN A 43 -20.60 17.88 -6.74
C GLN A 43 -21.78 18.81 -6.44
N PHE A 44 -22.91 18.67 -7.13
CA PHE A 44 -24.12 19.50 -7.02
C PHE A 44 -25.26 18.85 -6.25
N VAL A 45 -25.10 17.62 -5.75
CA VAL A 45 -26.14 16.88 -5.00
C VAL A 45 -26.80 17.71 -3.89
N PRO A 46 -26.04 18.45 -3.04
CA PRO A 46 -26.64 19.26 -2.00
C PRO A 46 -27.59 20.38 -2.51
N PHE A 47 -27.36 20.86 -3.74
CA PHE A 47 -28.20 21.86 -4.40
C PHE A 47 -29.50 21.26 -4.94
N PHE A 48 -29.41 20.06 -5.54
CA PHE A 48 -30.59 19.33 -6.04
C PHE A 48 -31.52 18.90 -4.92
N LEU A 49 -30.98 18.48 -3.79
CA LEU A 49 -31.73 18.08 -2.59
C LEU A 49 -32.23 19.29 -1.78
N GLY A 50 -31.86 20.53 -2.14
CA GLY A 50 -32.22 21.73 -1.39
C GLY A 50 -31.54 21.88 -0.03
N GLN A 51 -30.52 21.08 0.26
CA GLN A 51 -29.73 21.13 1.49
C GLN A 51 -28.84 22.37 1.57
N ARG A 52 -28.44 22.90 0.41
CA ARG A 52 -27.66 24.15 0.26
C ARG A 52 -28.26 24.98 -0.84
N THR A 53 -28.23 26.30 -0.66
CA THR A 53 -28.62 27.24 -1.73
C THR A 53 -27.48 27.37 -2.74
N PRO A 54 -27.69 27.07 -4.03
CA PRO A 54 -26.66 27.24 -5.04
C PRO A 54 -26.29 28.73 -5.20
N PRO A 55 -25.00 29.06 -5.40
CA PRO A 55 -24.55 30.44 -5.62
C PRO A 55 -24.88 30.97 -7.02
N TYR A 56 -25.41 30.11 -7.90
CA TYR A 56 -25.80 30.38 -9.28
C TYR A 56 -27.07 29.61 -9.61
N ALA A 57 -27.89 30.14 -10.51
CA ALA A 57 -29.14 29.48 -10.95
C ALA A 57 -28.86 28.33 -11.94
N THR A 58 -27.82 28.50 -12.75
CA THR A 58 -27.39 27.52 -13.75
C THR A 58 -25.87 27.37 -13.77
N ALA A 59 -25.37 26.16 -14.04
CA ALA A 59 -23.94 25.85 -14.09
C ALA A 59 -23.60 24.98 -15.30
N THR A 60 -22.34 25.02 -15.71
CA THR A 60 -21.73 24.09 -16.66
C THR A 60 -20.37 23.61 -16.16
N SER A 61 -20.05 22.35 -16.37
CA SER A 61 -18.81 21.76 -15.90
C SER A 61 -18.40 20.59 -16.79
N ILE A 62 -17.10 20.30 -16.85
CA ILE A 62 -16.60 19.03 -17.40
C ILE A 62 -15.91 18.28 -16.27
N GLN A 63 -16.63 17.33 -15.69
CA GLN A 63 -16.26 16.59 -14.50
C GLN A 63 -15.41 15.37 -14.84
N LYS A 64 -14.33 15.17 -14.08
CA LYS A 64 -13.57 13.92 -14.03
C LYS A 64 -14.42 12.82 -13.40
N CYS A 65 -14.66 11.72 -14.10
CA CYS A 65 -15.47 10.61 -13.61
C CYS A 65 -14.71 9.29 -13.66
N ILE A 66 -14.90 8.45 -12.63
CA ILE A 66 -14.36 7.09 -12.55
C ILE A 66 -15.52 6.11 -12.34
N ARG A 67 -15.64 5.12 -13.24
CA ARG A 67 -16.59 3.99 -13.11
C ARG A 67 -15.84 2.69 -12.97
N THR A 68 -15.76 2.18 -11.76
CA THR A 68 -15.07 0.92 -11.46
C THR A 68 -15.76 -0.32 -12.01
N PRO A 69 -17.10 -0.41 -12.14
CA PRO A 69 -17.76 -1.53 -12.81
C PRO A 69 -17.33 -1.70 -14.28
N ASP A 70 -16.97 -0.63 -14.95
CA ASP A 70 -16.60 -0.65 -16.37
C ASP A 70 -15.18 -1.18 -16.64
N ILE A 71 -14.36 -1.38 -15.58
CA ILE A 71 -12.97 -1.85 -15.70
C ILE A 71 -12.85 -3.14 -16.52
N ASP A 72 -13.78 -4.05 -16.35
CA ASP A 72 -13.75 -5.35 -17.03
C ASP A 72 -14.28 -5.30 -18.47
N GLU A 73 -15.00 -4.22 -18.83
CA GLU A 73 -15.49 -3.95 -20.19
C GLU A 73 -14.46 -3.20 -21.06
N VAL A 74 -13.45 -2.60 -20.40
CA VAL A 74 -12.40 -1.82 -21.07
C VAL A 74 -11.60 -2.70 -22.03
N GLY A 75 -11.46 -2.21 -23.25
CA GLY A 75 -10.77 -2.89 -24.35
C GLY A 75 -11.62 -3.88 -25.13
N ILE A 76 -12.68 -4.45 -24.51
CA ILE A 76 -13.61 -5.39 -25.15
C ILE A 76 -14.63 -4.63 -25.99
N THR A 77 -15.27 -3.62 -25.37
CA THR A 77 -16.23 -2.77 -26.06
C THR A 77 -15.54 -1.57 -26.73
N THR A 78 -16.25 -0.92 -27.63
CA THR A 78 -15.73 0.24 -28.38
C THR A 78 -15.90 1.57 -27.66
N ARG A 79 -16.58 1.60 -26.48
CA ARG A 79 -17.12 2.82 -25.87
C ARG A 79 -16.90 2.96 -24.35
N HIS A 80 -16.46 1.92 -23.62
CA HIS A 80 -16.27 1.97 -22.18
C HIS A 80 -14.85 2.40 -21.82
N ASN A 81 -14.78 3.27 -20.82
CA ASN A 81 -13.55 3.75 -20.19
C ASN A 81 -13.70 3.72 -18.67
N THR A 82 -12.63 3.43 -17.97
CA THR A 82 -12.59 3.53 -16.49
C THR A 82 -12.64 4.99 -16.05
N PHE A 83 -11.76 5.82 -16.58
CA PHE A 83 -11.82 7.26 -16.48
C PHE A 83 -12.45 7.84 -17.74
N PHE A 84 -13.37 8.76 -17.57
CA PHE A 84 -13.94 9.53 -18.67
C PHE A 84 -14.33 10.93 -18.20
N GLN A 85 -14.55 11.80 -19.16
CA GLN A 85 -14.91 13.20 -18.94
C GLN A 85 -16.40 13.36 -19.22
N MET A 86 -17.14 13.83 -18.22
CA MET A 86 -18.55 14.10 -18.36
C MET A 86 -18.79 15.60 -18.46
N ALA A 87 -19.15 16.08 -19.64
CA ALA A 87 -19.56 17.45 -19.86
C ALA A 87 -21.04 17.61 -19.54
N GLY A 88 -21.38 18.51 -18.64
CA GLY A 88 -22.73 18.69 -18.13
C GLY A 88 -23.15 20.14 -18.03
N ASN A 89 -24.45 20.37 -18.22
CA ASN A 89 -25.13 21.61 -17.87
C ASN A 89 -26.20 21.32 -16.84
N PHE A 90 -26.37 22.23 -15.88
CA PHE A 90 -27.16 22.07 -14.70
C PHE A 90 -28.08 23.27 -14.50
N SER A 91 -29.34 23.01 -14.12
CA SER A 91 -30.30 24.03 -13.73
C SER A 91 -30.87 23.72 -12.36
N PHE A 92 -30.80 24.65 -11.43
CA PHE A 92 -31.25 24.49 -10.05
C PHE A 92 -32.62 25.19 -9.87
N GLY A 93 -33.61 24.75 -10.67
CA GLY A 93 -34.97 25.28 -10.67
C GLY A 93 -35.19 26.52 -11.55
N ASP A 94 -34.24 26.84 -12.43
CA ASP A 94 -34.34 27.99 -13.35
C ASP A 94 -35.08 27.60 -14.64
N TYR A 95 -34.64 26.54 -15.31
CA TYR A 95 -35.29 25.99 -16.49
C TYR A 95 -35.46 24.48 -16.39
N PHE A 96 -36.29 23.91 -17.31
CA PHE A 96 -36.57 22.47 -17.32
C PHE A 96 -36.48 21.90 -18.74
N LYS A 97 -37.19 20.83 -19.06
CA LYS A 97 -37.05 19.98 -20.28
C LYS A 97 -36.91 20.78 -21.58
N ARG A 98 -37.80 21.75 -21.86
CA ARG A 98 -37.80 22.50 -23.14
C ARG A 98 -36.44 23.17 -23.37
N ARG A 99 -35.98 23.93 -22.39
CA ARG A 99 -34.72 24.69 -22.56
C ARG A 99 -33.51 23.77 -22.60
N ALA A 100 -33.52 22.65 -21.85
CA ALA A 100 -32.46 21.65 -21.90
C ALA A 100 -32.32 21.02 -23.29
N ILE A 101 -33.44 20.63 -23.91
CA ILE A 101 -33.48 20.08 -25.26
C ILE A 101 -33.03 21.10 -26.31
N GLU A 102 -33.52 22.36 -26.22
CA GLU A 102 -33.12 23.46 -27.13
C GLU A 102 -31.58 23.65 -27.12
N LEU A 103 -30.98 23.75 -25.93
CA LEU A 103 -29.54 23.96 -25.78
C LEU A 103 -28.73 22.77 -26.29
N ALA A 104 -29.15 21.55 -25.96
CA ALA A 104 -28.48 20.34 -26.39
C ALA A 104 -28.53 20.17 -27.91
N TRP A 105 -29.71 20.36 -28.49
CA TRP A 105 -29.89 20.25 -29.93
C TRP A 105 -29.09 21.32 -30.71
N ALA A 106 -29.12 22.55 -30.23
CA ALA A 106 -28.36 23.65 -30.83
C ALA A 106 -26.84 23.38 -30.80
N LEU A 107 -26.31 22.89 -29.69
CA LEU A 107 -24.87 22.54 -29.62
C LEU A 107 -24.48 21.43 -30.59
N LEU A 108 -25.29 20.39 -30.69
CA LEU A 108 -24.99 19.25 -31.55
C LEU A 108 -25.08 19.60 -33.05
N THR A 109 -26.09 20.38 -33.46
CA THR A 109 -26.48 20.53 -34.88
C THR A 109 -26.08 21.87 -35.51
N ASN A 110 -25.90 22.94 -34.72
CA ASN A 110 -25.42 24.22 -35.26
C ASN A 110 -24.05 24.04 -35.91
N SER A 111 -23.78 24.85 -36.93
CA SER A 111 -22.48 24.84 -37.60
C SER A 111 -21.31 25.10 -36.65
N VAL A 112 -20.13 24.68 -37.05
CA VAL A 112 -18.89 24.95 -36.31
C VAL A 112 -18.63 26.45 -36.19
N ASP A 113 -18.97 27.22 -37.21
CA ASP A 113 -18.83 28.67 -37.23
C ASP A 113 -19.80 29.37 -36.26
N ASP A 114 -20.97 28.78 -36.03
CA ASP A 114 -21.95 29.23 -35.04
C ASP A 114 -21.69 28.67 -33.61
N GLY A 115 -20.58 27.95 -33.42
CA GLY A 115 -20.14 27.43 -32.13
C GLY A 115 -20.73 26.06 -31.78
N GLY A 116 -21.40 25.38 -32.71
CA GLY A 116 -21.90 24.04 -32.56
C GLY A 116 -20.89 22.97 -33.00
N TYR A 117 -21.31 21.70 -32.92
CA TYR A 117 -20.50 20.54 -33.39
C TYR A 117 -20.75 20.21 -34.88
N GLY A 118 -21.82 20.72 -35.49
CA GLY A 118 -22.13 20.48 -36.89
C GLY A 118 -22.53 19.06 -37.24
N LEU A 119 -23.09 18.33 -36.30
CA LEU A 119 -23.57 16.96 -36.53
C LEU A 119 -24.80 16.98 -37.46
N ASP A 120 -24.89 15.98 -38.32
CA ASP A 120 -26.01 15.78 -39.19
C ASP A 120 -27.27 15.42 -38.39
N PRO A 121 -28.35 16.27 -38.43
CA PRO A 121 -29.58 15.97 -37.70
C PRO A 121 -30.25 14.66 -38.13
N GLU A 122 -30.02 14.20 -39.38
CA GLU A 122 -30.58 12.95 -39.87
C GLU A 122 -29.97 11.70 -39.23
N LYS A 123 -28.82 11.84 -38.59
CA LYS A 123 -28.14 10.77 -37.85
C LYS A 123 -28.45 10.74 -36.36
N LEU A 124 -29.22 11.72 -35.87
CA LEU A 124 -29.54 11.84 -34.45
C LEU A 124 -30.86 11.13 -34.12
N TRP A 125 -30.84 10.42 -32.98
CA TRP A 125 -31.99 9.72 -32.42
C TRP A 125 -32.14 10.15 -30.96
N ALA A 126 -33.37 10.08 -30.43
CA ALA A 126 -33.63 10.33 -29.02
C ALA A 126 -34.35 9.13 -28.40
N THR A 127 -34.02 8.85 -27.12
CA THR A 127 -34.86 7.98 -26.29
C THR A 127 -35.53 8.81 -25.20
N VAL A 128 -36.69 8.37 -24.73
CA VAL A 128 -37.41 8.97 -23.61
C VAL A 128 -37.97 7.90 -22.68
N TYR A 129 -38.21 8.27 -21.44
CA TYR A 129 -38.87 7.36 -20.50
C TYR A 129 -40.27 6.96 -20.94
N LEU A 130 -40.73 5.79 -20.58
CA LEU A 130 -41.95 5.13 -21.06
C LEU A 130 -43.19 6.05 -21.10
N ASP A 131 -43.43 6.85 -20.06
CA ASP A 131 -44.59 7.72 -19.90
C ASP A 131 -44.24 9.21 -19.99
N ASP A 132 -42.98 9.57 -20.42
CA ASP A 132 -42.59 10.96 -20.63
C ASP A 132 -43.07 11.50 -22.00
N ASP A 133 -44.39 11.72 -22.12
CA ASP A 133 -44.98 12.27 -23.33
C ASP A 133 -44.54 13.70 -23.61
N GLU A 134 -44.26 14.47 -22.58
CA GLU A 134 -43.78 15.84 -22.68
C GLU A 134 -42.40 15.89 -23.40
N ALA A 135 -41.46 15.06 -22.99
CA ALA A 135 -40.17 14.99 -23.65
C ALA A 135 -40.29 14.52 -25.10
N ALA A 136 -41.10 13.49 -25.36
CA ALA A 136 -41.35 13.02 -26.74
C ALA A 136 -41.95 14.10 -27.64
N GLN A 137 -42.90 14.92 -27.13
CA GLN A 137 -43.47 16.04 -27.84
C GLN A 137 -42.42 17.15 -28.10
N LEU A 138 -41.61 17.48 -27.09
CA LEU A 138 -40.59 18.51 -27.21
C LEU A 138 -39.54 18.16 -28.27
N TRP A 139 -39.15 16.90 -28.40
CA TRP A 139 -38.23 16.46 -29.45
C TRP A 139 -38.79 16.67 -30.87
N ARG A 140 -40.10 16.44 -31.04
CA ARG A 140 -40.78 16.71 -32.33
C ARG A 140 -40.85 18.20 -32.61
N GLU A 141 -41.18 19.03 -31.63
CA GLU A 141 -41.35 20.48 -31.79
C GLU A 141 -40.01 21.19 -32.01
N ILE A 142 -38.97 20.85 -31.26
CA ILE A 142 -37.69 21.56 -31.24
C ILE A 142 -36.74 21.01 -32.31
N ALA A 143 -36.57 19.67 -32.32
CA ALA A 143 -35.61 19.00 -33.18
C ALA A 143 -36.19 18.57 -34.53
N GLY A 144 -37.52 18.55 -34.67
CA GLY A 144 -38.18 18.01 -35.86
C GLY A 144 -38.03 16.51 -36.04
N LEU A 145 -37.64 15.79 -34.99
CA LEU A 145 -37.40 14.37 -35.07
C LEU A 145 -38.71 13.63 -35.40
N PRO A 146 -38.71 12.73 -36.41
CA PRO A 146 -39.86 11.90 -36.71
C PRO A 146 -40.11 10.88 -35.59
N ALA A 147 -41.34 10.39 -35.45
CA ALA A 147 -41.75 9.55 -34.34
C ALA A 147 -40.91 8.26 -34.20
N GLU A 148 -40.47 7.70 -35.32
CA GLU A 148 -39.64 6.48 -35.35
C GLU A 148 -38.24 6.67 -34.83
N ARG A 149 -37.73 7.91 -34.76
CA ARG A 149 -36.43 8.25 -34.16
C ARG A 149 -36.54 8.70 -32.69
N ILE A 150 -37.73 8.63 -32.09
CA ILE A 150 -37.98 8.86 -30.69
C ILE A 150 -38.45 7.57 -30.06
N GLN A 151 -37.54 6.83 -29.43
CA GLN A 151 -37.85 5.49 -28.88
C GLN A 151 -38.11 5.58 -27.36
N ARG A 152 -39.02 4.76 -26.86
CA ARG A 152 -39.37 4.70 -25.43
C ARG A 152 -38.65 3.55 -24.76
N ARG A 153 -38.04 3.84 -23.62
CA ARG A 153 -37.30 2.82 -22.83
C ARG A 153 -37.77 2.85 -21.36
N GLY A 154 -37.54 1.75 -20.68
CA GLY A 154 -37.93 1.53 -19.28
C GLY A 154 -37.04 2.24 -18.27
N MET A 155 -37.28 1.89 -16.99
CA MET A 155 -36.57 2.46 -15.87
C MET A 155 -35.09 2.14 -15.87
N ALA A 156 -34.68 0.97 -16.37
CA ALA A 156 -33.29 0.56 -16.45
C ALA A 156 -32.43 1.47 -17.34
N ASP A 157 -33.04 2.11 -18.34
CA ASP A 157 -32.35 2.93 -19.33
C ASP A 157 -32.67 4.43 -19.19
N ASN A 158 -33.96 4.81 -19.19
CA ASN A 158 -34.37 6.21 -19.22
C ASN A 158 -34.96 6.73 -17.89
N TYR A 159 -34.54 6.17 -16.75
CA TYR A 159 -34.80 6.76 -15.43
C TYR A 159 -33.51 6.76 -14.61
N TRP A 160 -32.85 7.89 -14.57
CA TRP A 160 -31.51 7.99 -14.01
C TRP A 160 -31.50 8.19 -12.50
N SER A 161 -30.52 7.55 -11.84
CA SER A 161 -30.14 7.75 -10.43
C SER A 161 -28.68 7.45 -10.22
N MET A 162 -28.09 7.95 -9.12
CA MET A 162 -26.67 7.70 -8.78
C MET A 162 -26.35 6.25 -8.40
N GLY A 163 -27.34 5.40 -8.22
CA GLY A 163 -27.18 4.04 -7.67
C GLY A 163 -27.24 3.97 -6.14
N ILE A 164 -27.29 5.11 -5.47
CA ILE A 164 -27.43 5.30 -4.03
C ILE A 164 -28.59 6.27 -3.78
N PRO A 165 -29.11 6.41 -2.51
CA PRO A 165 -30.11 7.42 -2.18
C PRO A 165 -29.70 8.83 -2.62
N GLY A 166 -30.63 9.56 -3.21
CA GLY A 166 -30.36 10.91 -3.72
C GLY A 166 -31.31 11.31 -4.85
N PRO A 167 -30.99 12.39 -5.58
CA PRO A 167 -31.85 12.88 -6.65
C PRO A 167 -31.93 11.90 -7.82
N CYS A 168 -33.12 11.78 -8.41
CA CYS A 168 -33.40 10.93 -9.56
C CYS A 168 -34.50 11.51 -10.44
N GLY A 169 -34.68 10.94 -11.62
CA GLY A 169 -35.78 11.33 -12.50
C GLY A 169 -35.71 10.69 -13.88
N PRO A 170 -36.80 10.82 -14.68
CA PRO A 170 -36.79 10.37 -16.06
C PRO A 170 -35.70 11.08 -16.86
N SER A 171 -35.18 10.40 -17.86
CA SER A 171 -34.13 10.95 -18.72
C SER A 171 -34.47 10.79 -20.19
N SER A 172 -33.76 11.55 -21.00
CA SER A 172 -33.79 11.47 -22.45
C SER A 172 -32.37 11.43 -22.99
N GLU A 173 -32.06 10.38 -23.70
CA GLU A 173 -30.71 10.16 -24.24
C GLU A 173 -30.67 10.52 -25.72
N ILE A 174 -29.56 11.07 -26.17
CA ILE A 174 -29.30 11.40 -27.58
C ILE A 174 -28.26 10.43 -28.11
N TYR A 175 -28.61 9.81 -29.24
CA TYR A 175 -27.79 8.81 -29.92
C TYR A 175 -27.39 9.30 -31.29
N TYR A 176 -26.21 8.87 -31.74
CA TYR A 176 -25.69 9.11 -33.07
C TYR A 176 -25.63 7.81 -33.86
N ASP A 177 -26.28 7.77 -35.04
CA ASP A 177 -26.18 6.64 -35.98
C ASP A 177 -24.83 6.68 -36.71
N ARG A 178 -23.98 5.73 -36.40
CA ARG A 178 -22.63 5.60 -36.95
C ARG A 178 -22.62 4.99 -38.36
N GLY A 179 -23.72 4.42 -38.77
CA GLY A 179 -23.87 3.81 -40.09
C GLY A 179 -24.00 2.27 -40.10
N PRO A 180 -24.35 1.71 -41.24
CA PRO A 180 -24.66 0.27 -41.36
C PRO A 180 -23.46 -0.65 -41.12
N GLU A 181 -22.24 -0.16 -41.23
CA GLU A 181 -21.02 -0.89 -40.93
C GLU A 181 -20.87 -1.28 -39.47
N PHE A 182 -21.59 -0.56 -38.57
CA PHE A 182 -21.51 -0.80 -37.10
C PHE A 182 -22.66 -1.65 -36.58
N GLY A 183 -23.64 -2.01 -37.38
CA GLY A 183 -24.72 -2.89 -36.95
C GLY A 183 -26.02 -2.77 -37.70
N VAL A 184 -27.05 -3.46 -37.21
CA VAL A 184 -28.37 -3.52 -37.83
C VAL A 184 -29.13 -2.20 -37.67
N ASP A 185 -30.06 -1.93 -38.58
CA ASP A 185 -30.97 -0.81 -38.50
C ASP A 185 -32.09 -1.05 -37.48
N GLY A 186 -32.70 0.02 -36.99
CA GLY A 186 -33.81 -0.04 -36.03
C GLY A 186 -33.67 0.83 -34.79
N GLY A 187 -32.66 1.70 -34.73
CA GLY A 187 -32.42 2.66 -33.63
C GLY A 187 -31.73 2.05 -32.41
N PRO A 188 -31.58 2.84 -31.33
CA PRO A 188 -30.87 2.47 -30.11
C PRO A 188 -31.36 1.17 -29.46
N VAL A 189 -32.66 0.87 -29.53
CA VAL A 189 -33.24 -0.36 -28.96
C VAL A 189 -32.77 -1.62 -29.74
N ALA A 190 -32.48 -1.49 -31.02
CA ALA A 190 -32.08 -2.60 -31.88
C ALA A 190 -30.56 -2.89 -31.81
N ASN A 191 -29.72 -1.84 -31.72
CA ASN A 191 -28.28 -2.01 -31.73
C ASN A 191 -27.52 -0.78 -31.17
N GLU A 192 -26.95 -0.90 -29.96
CA GLU A 192 -26.19 0.17 -29.32
C GLU A 192 -24.75 0.32 -29.84
N ASP A 193 -24.21 -0.61 -30.63
CA ASP A 193 -22.90 -0.44 -31.28
C ASP A 193 -23.00 0.47 -32.50
N ARG A 194 -24.10 0.40 -33.25
CA ARG A 194 -24.40 1.31 -34.34
C ARG A 194 -24.89 2.67 -33.81
N TYR A 195 -25.84 2.68 -32.88
CA TYR A 195 -26.44 3.86 -32.31
C TYR A 195 -25.72 4.21 -31.00
N LEU A 196 -24.70 5.05 -31.09
CA LEU A 196 -23.87 5.42 -29.95
C LEU A 196 -24.55 6.50 -29.11
N GLU A 197 -24.84 6.23 -27.86
CA GLU A 197 -25.24 7.23 -26.87
C GLU A 197 -24.14 8.27 -26.70
N VAL A 198 -24.45 9.54 -26.98
CA VAL A 198 -23.50 10.65 -26.82
C VAL A 198 -23.86 11.58 -25.67
N TRP A 199 -25.14 11.71 -25.33
CA TRP A 199 -25.57 12.64 -24.28
C TRP A 199 -26.83 12.13 -23.57
N ASN A 200 -26.86 12.25 -22.26
CA ASN A 200 -28.04 11.98 -21.43
C ASN A 200 -28.56 13.28 -20.79
N LEU A 201 -29.83 13.62 -21.01
CA LEU A 201 -30.52 14.76 -20.39
C LEU A 201 -31.43 14.23 -19.27
N VAL A 202 -31.08 14.47 -18.04
CA VAL A 202 -31.81 13.98 -16.86
C VAL A 202 -32.71 15.09 -16.31
N PHE A 203 -33.97 14.74 -16.16
CA PHE A 203 -35.03 15.63 -15.63
C PHE A 203 -35.21 15.31 -14.14
N MET A 204 -34.30 15.86 -13.31
CA MET A 204 -34.22 15.61 -11.88
C MET A 204 -35.45 16.18 -11.17
N GLN A 205 -36.37 15.33 -10.80
CA GLN A 205 -37.65 15.77 -10.19
C GLN A 205 -38.05 14.97 -8.96
N ASN A 206 -37.41 13.83 -8.68
CA ASN A 206 -37.74 12.94 -7.58
C ASN A 206 -36.52 12.62 -6.73
N GLU A 207 -36.77 12.14 -5.51
CA GLU A 207 -35.76 11.63 -4.59
C GLU A 207 -35.86 10.10 -4.50
N ARG A 208 -34.72 9.41 -4.70
CA ARG A 208 -34.55 7.98 -4.54
C ARG A 208 -34.20 7.64 -3.09
N GLY A 209 -34.89 6.62 -2.53
CA GLY A 209 -34.52 5.98 -1.28
C GLY A 209 -33.54 4.81 -1.45
N GLU A 210 -33.51 3.95 -0.44
CA GLU A 210 -32.68 2.73 -0.45
C GLU A 210 -33.12 1.74 -1.54
N GLY A 211 -32.17 0.94 -2.02
CA GLY A 211 -32.41 -0.09 -3.03
C GLY A 211 -31.11 -0.58 -3.66
N THR A 212 -31.12 -1.83 -4.13
CA THR A 212 -29.91 -2.57 -4.54
C THR A 212 -29.70 -2.65 -6.05
N SER A 213 -30.72 -2.25 -6.85
CA SER A 213 -30.65 -2.34 -8.31
C SER A 213 -31.06 -1.03 -8.99
N LYS A 214 -30.98 -1.02 -10.32
CA LYS A 214 -31.42 0.14 -11.14
C LYS A 214 -32.93 0.32 -11.18
N GLU A 215 -33.71 -0.71 -10.89
CA GLU A 215 -35.17 -0.73 -11.00
C GLU A 215 -35.86 -1.01 -9.65
N ASP A 216 -35.14 -1.53 -8.66
CA ASP A 216 -35.67 -1.93 -7.36
C ASP A 216 -35.22 -0.95 -6.26
N TYR A 217 -35.89 0.21 -6.21
CA TYR A 217 -35.72 1.21 -5.15
C TYR A 217 -36.99 2.03 -4.97
N GLU A 218 -37.17 2.59 -3.79
CA GLU A 218 -38.33 3.43 -3.45
C GLU A 218 -38.09 4.86 -3.99
N ILE A 219 -39.15 5.46 -4.56
CA ILE A 219 -39.18 6.89 -4.87
C ILE A 219 -39.86 7.57 -3.66
N LEU A 220 -39.09 8.33 -2.88
CA LEU A 220 -39.53 8.97 -1.64
C LEU A 220 -40.49 10.12 -1.90
N GLY A 221 -40.39 10.78 -3.04
CA GLY A 221 -41.26 11.89 -3.40
C GLY A 221 -40.56 12.88 -4.36
N PRO A 222 -41.25 14.00 -4.65
CA PRO A 222 -40.68 15.04 -5.51
C PRO A 222 -39.60 15.84 -4.80
N LEU A 223 -38.56 16.23 -5.54
CA LEU A 223 -37.56 17.19 -5.10
C LEU A 223 -38.19 18.57 -4.83
N PRO A 224 -37.56 19.43 -4.00
CA PRO A 224 -38.05 20.79 -3.72
C PRO A 224 -38.21 21.64 -4.98
N ARG A 225 -37.45 21.36 -6.02
CA ARG A 225 -37.53 22.02 -7.35
C ARG A 225 -37.31 20.99 -8.44
N LYS A 226 -37.85 21.27 -9.63
CA LYS A 226 -37.51 20.54 -10.84
C LYS A 226 -36.16 21.08 -11.35
N ASN A 227 -35.22 20.20 -11.53
CA ASN A 227 -33.83 20.55 -11.90
C ASN A 227 -33.44 19.85 -13.21
N ILE A 228 -32.40 20.35 -13.82
CA ILE A 228 -31.75 19.72 -14.97
C ILE A 228 -30.35 19.28 -14.56
N ASP A 229 -30.05 18.04 -14.87
CA ASP A 229 -28.70 17.46 -14.91
C ASP A 229 -28.49 16.87 -16.30
N THR A 230 -27.35 17.14 -16.91
CA THR A 230 -27.00 16.47 -18.17
C THR A 230 -25.59 15.91 -18.14
N GLY A 231 -25.36 14.83 -18.91
CA GLY A 231 -24.07 14.19 -19.00
C GLY A 231 -23.74 13.78 -20.43
N MET A 232 -22.84 14.51 -21.09
CA MET A 232 -22.28 14.17 -22.39
C MET A 232 -20.91 13.54 -22.22
N GLY A 233 -20.72 12.31 -22.73
CA GLY A 233 -19.42 11.66 -22.74
C GLY A 233 -18.46 12.35 -23.73
N VAL A 234 -17.44 13.05 -23.22
CA VAL A 234 -16.48 13.76 -24.06
C VAL A 234 -15.72 12.82 -24.98
N GLU A 235 -15.34 11.64 -24.52
CA GLU A 235 -14.69 10.60 -25.34
C GLU A 235 -15.61 10.08 -26.44
N ARG A 236 -16.91 9.92 -26.15
CA ARG A 236 -17.89 9.46 -27.14
C ARG A 236 -18.19 10.50 -28.22
N ILE A 237 -18.32 11.74 -27.83
CA ILE A 237 -18.50 12.82 -28.83
C ILE A 237 -17.22 13.06 -29.64
N ALA A 238 -16.04 12.91 -29.00
CA ALA A 238 -14.75 12.96 -29.69
C ALA A 238 -14.63 11.83 -30.73
N LEU A 239 -15.05 10.60 -30.40
CA LEU A 239 -15.10 9.47 -31.34
C LEU A 239 -15.91 9.85 -32.62
N VAL A 240 -17.08 10.46 -32.43
CA VAL A 240 -17.94 10.88 -33.54
C VAL A 240 -17.29 11.98 -34.37
N LEU A 241 -16.81 13.05 -33.73
CA LEU A 241 -16.24 14.23 -34.39
C LEU A 241 -14.87 13.99 -35.06
N GLN A 242 -14.10 13.04 -34.51
CA GLN A 242 -12.81 12.60 -35.08
C GLN A 242 -12.98 11.48 -36.11
N ASN A 243 -14.22 10.97 -36.25
CA ASN A 243 -14.57 9.91 -37.21
C ASN A 243 -13.67 8.65 -37.05
N VAL A 244 -13.53 8.17 -35.81
CA VAL A 244 -12.75 6.96 -35.46
C VAL A 244 -13.66 5.81 -35.04
N HIS A 245 -13.17 4.57 -35.11
CA HIS A 245 -13.97 3.37 -34.88
C HIS A 245 -14.28 3.10 -33.40
N ASN A 246 -13.43 3.54 -32.48
CA ASN A 246 -13.60 3.33 -31.04
C ASN A 246 -12.97 4.49 -30.27
N VAL A 247 -13.31 4.61 -28.98
CA VAL A 247 -12.80 5.69 -28.11
C VAL A 247 -11.29 5.66 -27.93
N TYR A 248 -10.66 4.50 -28.09
CA TYR A 248 -9.21 4.32 -27.92
C TYR A 248 -8.39 4.91 -29.08
N GLU A 249 -9.02 5.19 -30.21
CA GLU A 249 -8.39 5.82 -31.37
C GLU A 249 -8.48 7.35 -31.37
N THR A 250 -9.13 7.94 -30.34
CA THR A 250 -9.19 9.38 -30.16
C THR A 250 -7.82 9.96 -29.80
N ASP A 251 -7.67 11.26 -30.02
CA ASP A 251 -6.45 12.01 -29.72
C ASP A 251 -5.98 11.93 -28.24
N LEU A 252 -6.85 11.51 -27.33
CA LEU A 252 -6.52 11.30 -25.91
C LEU A 252 -5.87 9.94 -25.61
N LEU A 253 -6.23 8.90 -26.34
CA LEU A 253 -5.80 7.53 -26.03
C LEU A 253 -4.85 6.96 -27.08
N ARG A 254 -5.00 7.38 -28.34
CA ARG A 254 -4.18 6.93 -29.46
C ARG A 254 -2.68 7.14 -29.23
N PRO A 255 -2.19 8.26 -28.68
CA PRO A 255 -0.77 8.46 -28.42
C PRO A 255 -0.17 7.43 -27.48
N VAL A 256 -0.96 6.95 -26.50
CA VAL A 256 -0.53 5.89 -25.59
C VAL A 256 -0.43 4.55 -26.31
N ILE A 257 -1.40 4.22 -27.18
CA ILE A 257 -1.37 3.02 -28.01
C ILE A 257 -0.14 3.05 -28.93
N ASP A 258 0.13 4.19 -29.58
CA ASP A 258 1.27 4.33 -30.48
C ASP A 258 2.61 4.16 -29.76
N LEU A 259 2.74 4.68 -28.53
CA LEU A 259 3.91 4.44 -27.71
C LEU A 259 4.09 2.93 -27.43
N VAL A 260 3.04 2.25 -27.01
CA VAL A 260 3.08 0.80 -26.72
C VAL A 260 3.43 0.02 -28.00
N ALA A 261 2.81 0.36 -29.14
CA ALA A 261 3.08 -0.28 -30.42
C ALA A 261 4.53 -0.08 -30.90
N SER A 262 5.16 1.04 -30.57
CA SER A 262 6.57 1.28 -30.88
C SER A 262 7.54 0.36 -30.11
N ARG A 263 7.09 -0.26 -29.02
CA ARG A 263 7.90 -1.12 -28.16
C ARG A 263 7.52 -2.59 -28.21
N ALA A 264 6.30 -2.89 -28.59
CA ALA A 264 5.81 -4.27 -28.71
C ALA A 264 6.26 -4.90 -30.05
N PRO A 265 6.57 -6.20 -30.07
CA PRO A 265 6.91 -6.90 -31.31
C PRO A 265 5.76 -7.03 -32.31
N ARG A 266 4.51 -6.86 -31.86
CA ARG A 266 3.29 -6.90 -32.69
C ARG A 266 2.57 -5.58 -32.58
N GLY A 267 2.09 -5.03 -33.69
CA GLY A 267 1.37 -3.76 -33.74
C GLY A 267 -0.07 -3.87 -33.24
N TYR A 268 -0.70 -2.71 -33.07
CA TYR A 268 -2.14 -2.56 -32.81
C TYR A 268 -2.93 -2.73 -34.10
N ASP A 269 -4.14 -3.34 -34.04
CA ASP A 269 -5.06 -3.54 -35.15
C ASP A 269 -4.49 -4.35 -36.34
N VAL A 270 -3.71 -5.38 -35.99
CA VAL A 270 -3.10 -6.28 -36.96
C VAL A 270 -3.80 -7.66 -37.04
N GLY A 271 -5.06 -7.73 -36.60
CA GLY A 271 -5.89 -8.93 -36.65
C GLY A 271 -5.74 -9.87 -35.44
N ASN A 272 -5.14 -9.42 -34.37
CA ASN A 272 -5.09 -10.14 -33.09
C ASN A 272 -5.92 -9.42 -32.03
N HIS A 273 -7.19 -9.80 -31.94
CA HIS A 273 -8.15 -9.18 -31.00
C HIS A 273 -7.66 -9.18 -29.53
N ALA A 274 -7.04 -10.25 -29.06
CA ALA A 274 -6.55 -10.34 -27.69
C ALA A 274 -5.42 -9.34 -27.40
N ASP A 275 -4.53 -9.08 -28.36
CA ASP A 275 -3.51 -8.08 -28.24
C ASP A 275 -4.11 -6.66 -28.29
N ASP A 276 -5.09 -6.42 -29.18
CA ASP A 276 -5.77 -5.12 -29.28
C ASP A 276 -6.47 -4.74 -27.95
N VAL A 277 -7.11 -5.71 -27.29
CA VAL A 277 -7.68 -5.52 -25.94
C VAL A 277 -6.60 -5.09 -24.94
N ARG A 278 -5.40 -5.69 -24.98
CA ARG A 278 -4.29 -5.32 -24.09
C ARG A 278 -3.78 -3.91 -24.35
N TYR A 279 -3.67 -3.50 -25.61
CA TYR A 279 -3.32 -2.12 -25.98
C TYR A 279 -4.32 -1.11 -25.42
N ARG A 280 -5.61 -1.40 -25.54
CA ARG A 280 -6.70 -0.53 -25.05
C ARG A 280 -6.73 -0.47 -23.52
N ILE A 281 -6.50 -1.59 -22.83
CA ILE A 281 -6.34 -1.65 -21.37
C ILE A 281 -5.19 -0.76 -20.93
N ILE A 282 -4.02 -0.85 -21.56
CA ILE A 282 -2.87 -0.02 -21.23
C ILE A 282 -3.21 1.46 -21.38
N ALA A 283 -3.85 1.84 -22.49
CA ALA A 283 -4.18 3.25 -22.74
C ALA A 283 -5.19 3.81 -21.72
N ASP A 284 -6.28 3.11 -21.47
CA ASP A 284 -7.31 3.55 -20.53
C ASP A 284 -6.79 3.59 -19.09
N HIS A 285 -6.15 2.49 -18.64
CA HIS A 285 -5.74 2.36 -17.25
C HIS A 285 -4.55 3.25 -16.90
N SER A 286 -3.65 3.55 -17.85
CA SER A 286 -2.57 4.53 -17.64
C SER A 286 -3.13 5.92 -17.44
N ARG A 287 -4.11 6.32 -18.26
CA ARG A 287 -4.81 7.59 -18.14
C ARG A 287 -5.54 7.69 -16.79
N THR A 288 -6.28 6.64 -16.45
CA THR A 288 -7.00 6.56 -15.18
C THR A 288 -6.06 6.65 -13.98
N ALA A 289 -4.94 5.93 -14.01
CA ALA A 289 -3.95 5.96 -12.95
C ALA A 289 -3.31 7.35 -12.77
N ALA A 290 -3.00 8.05 -13.87
CA ALA A 290 -2.46 9.41 -13.81
C ALA A 290 -3.43 10.38 -13.12
N ILE A 291 -4.73 10.32 -13.44
CA ILE A 291 -5.77 11.14 -12.82
C ILE A 291 -5.95 10.79 -11.34
N LEU A 292 -6.04 9.49 -11.00
CA LEU A 292 -6.19 9.06 -9.61
C LEU A 292 -5.03 9.50 -8.74
N ILE A 293 -3.79 9.34 -9.23
CA ILE A 293 -2.61 9.79 -8.50
C ILE A 293 -2.59 11.33 -8.43
N GLY A 294 -2.93 12.01 -9.51
CA GLY A 294 -3.06 13.48 -9.56
C GLY A 294 -3.99 14.00 -8.47
N ASP A 295 -5.14 13.36 -8.29
CA ASP A 295 -6.14 13.70 -7.27
C ASP A 295 -5.80 13.17 -5.86
N GLY A 296 -4.61 12.56 -5.65
CA GLY A 296 -4.10 12.21 -4.32
C GLY A 296 -4.24 10.74 -3.91
N VAL A 297 -4.71 9.85 -4.80
CA VAL A 297 -4.74 8.40 -4.49
C VAL A 297 -3.33 7.82 -4.57
N SER A 298 -2.99 6.99 -3.60
CA SER A 298 -1.77 6.17 -3.62
C SER A 298 -2.13 4.68 -3.71
N PRO A 299 -1.30 3.84 -4.38
CA PRO A 299 -1.54 2.40 -4.44
C PRO A 299 -1.65 1.79 -3.04
N GLY A 300 -2.69 1.02 -2.80
CA GLY A 300 -3.01 0.42 -1.50
C GLY A 300 -3.56 -1.01 -1.60
N ASN A 301 -3.88 -1.62 -0.46
CA ASN A 301 -4.46 -2.96 -0.39
C ASN A 301 -5.99 -2.96 -0.22
N ASP A 302 -6.59 -1.80 -0.02
CA ASP A 302 -8.02 -1.62 0.19
C ASP A 302 -8.53 -0.31 -0.42
N GLY A 303 -9.83 -0.17 -0.52
CA GLY A 303 -10.50 1.03 -0.96
C GLY A 303 -9.99 1.59 -2.30
N ARG A 304 -9.83 2.90 -2.36
CA ARG A 304 -9.38 3.64 -3.56
C ARG A 304 -7.98 3.24 -4.01
N GLY A 305 -7.08 3.01 -3.05
CA GLY A 305 -5.71 2.58 -3.32
C GLY A 305 -5.62 1.21 -3.97
N TYR A 306 -6.51 0.29 -3.60
CA TYR A 306 -6.61 -1.03 -4.23
C TYR A 306 -7.02 -0.92 -5.71
N VAL A 307 -8.00 -0.08 -6.04
CA VAL A 307 -8.41 0.14 -7.44
C VAL A 307 -7.24 0.67 -8.25
N LEU A 308 -6.55 1.70 -7.79
CA LEU A 308 -5.37 2.25 -8.47
C LEU A 308 -4.28 1.18 -8.68
N ARG A 309 -3.99 0.41 -7.65
CA ARG A 309 -3.00 -0.69 -7.72
C ARG A 309 -3.41 -1.74 -8.75
N ARG A 310 -4.69 -2.16 -8.76
CA ARG A 310 -5.24 -3.09 -9.73
C ARG A 310 -5.04 -2.59 -11.17
N LEU A 311 -5.35 -1.32 -11.43
CA LEU A 311 -5.19 -0.70 -12.76
C LEU A 311 -3.72 -0.70 -13.20
N LEU A 312 -2.79 -0.21 -12.37
CA LEU A 312 -1.36 -0.19 -12.69
C LEU A 312 -0.81 -1.60 -12.97
N ARG A 313 -1.22 -2.58 -12.17
CA ARG A 313 -0.77 -3.98 -12.36
C ARG A 313 -1.33 -4.59 -13.64
N ARG A 314 -2.57 -4.27 -14.03
CA ARG A 314 -3.13 -4.68 -15.33
C ARG A 314 -2.36 -4.05 -16.50
N VAL A 315 -1.94 -2.78 -16.39
CA VAL A 315 -1.06 -2.11 -17.37
C VAL A 315 0.24 -2.88 -17.52
N ILE A 316 0.95 -3.14 -16.42
CA ILE A 316 2.26 -3.78 -16.42
C ILE A 316 2.18 -5.21 -16.99
N ARG A 317 1.16 -5.98 -16.56
CA ARG A 317 0.94 -7.33 -17.07
C ARG A 317 0.59 -7.32 -18.56
N SER A 318 -0.31 -6.44 -19.00
CA SER A 318 -0.67 -6.32 -20.42
C SER A 318 0.54 -5.99 -21.28
N ALA A 319 1.44 -5.10 -20.81
CA ALA A 319 2.69 -4.79 -21.48
C ALA A 319 3.59 -6.05 -21.61
N LYS A 320 3.73 -6.83 -20.53
CA LYS A 320 4.47 -8.10 -20.54
C LYS A 320 3.89 -9.11 -21.55
N LEU A 321 2.57 -9.26 -21.60
CA LEU A 321 1.89 -10.15 -22.54
C LEU A 321 2.01 -9.69 -24.00
N LEU A 322 2.20 -8.39 -24.22
CA LEU A 322 2.54 -7.83 -25.54
C LEU A 322 4.02 -8.03 -25.91
N GLY A 323 4.85 -8.59 -25.01
CA GLY A 323 6.28 -8.85 -25.23
C GLY A 323 7.19 -7.67 -24.88
N ILE A 324 6.72 -6.73 -24.05
CA ILE A 324 7.52 -5.59 -23.58
C ILE A 324 8.14 -5.95 -22.23
N ASP A 325 9.44 -6.27 -22.24
CA ASP A 325 10.17 -6.68 -21.03
C ASP A 325 10.80 -5.51 -20.24
N SER A 326 11.05 -4.40 -20.92
CA SER A 326 11.58 -3.18 -20.28
C SER A 326 10.51 -2.42 -19.50
N PRO A 327 10.87 -1.65 -18.46
CA PRO A 327 9.94 -0.73 -17.81
C PRO A 327 9.31 0.24 -18.81
N ILE A 328 8.01 0.49 -18.67
CA ILE A 328 7.24 1.32 -19.61
C ILE A 328 6.38 2.37 -18.91
N VAL A 329 6.01 2.16 -17.64
CA VAL A 329 5.03 3.00 -16.94
C VAL A 329 5.44 4.46 -16.90
N GLY A 330 6.73 4.76 -16.72
CA GLY A 330 7.22 6.15 -16.72
C GLY A 330 6.93 6.89 -18.02
N ASP A 331 7.14 6.23 -19.17
CA ASP A 331 6.87 6.81 -20.48
C ASP A 331 5.36 6.90 -20.77
N LEU A 332 4.57 5.93 -20.26
CA LEU A 332 3.10 5.99 -20.33
C LEU A 332 2.58 7.21 -19.56
N MET A 333 3.08 7.47 -18.35
CA MET A 333 2.69 8.66 -17.57
C MET A 333 3.05 9.96 -18.29
N ALA A 334 4.24 10.03 -18.92
CA ALA A 334 4.66 11.19 -19.70
C ALA A 334 3.74 11.42 -20.90
N THR A 335 3.40 10.36 -21.64
CA THR A 335 2.49 10.44 -22.79
C THR A 335 1.08 10.88 -22.38
N VAL A 336 0.57 10.38 -21.27
CA VAL A 336 -0.73 10.82 -20.72
C VAL A 336 -0.69 12.28 -20.29
N ARG A 337 0.38 12.74 -19.63
CA ARG A 337 0.59 14.16 -19.31
C ARG A 337 0.51 15.02 -20.55
N ASP A 338 1.20 14.63 -21.61
CA ASP A 338 1.27 15.44 -22.85
C ASP A 338 -0.08 15.48 -23.57
N ALA A 339 -0.83 14.37 -23.57
CA ALA A 339 -2.15 14.30 -24.18
C ALA A 339 -3.23 15.05 -23.38
N MET A 340 -3.17 15.00 -22.06
CA MET A 340 -4.24 15.52 -21.20
C MET A 340 -3.89 16.81 -20.47
N GLY A 341 -2.63 17.21 -20.41
CA GLY A 341 -2.15 18.43 -19.76
C GLY A 341 -2.87 19.71 -20.21
N PRO A 342 -3.21 19.90 -21.49
CA PRO A 342 -4.02 21.03 -21.94
C PRO A 342 -5.39 21.15 -21.25
N SER A 343 -5.98 20.02 -20.82
CA SER A 343 -7.27 19.97 -20.13
C SER A 343 -7.14 19.87 -18.61
N TYR A 344 -6.01 19.40 -18.10
CA TYR A 344 -5.74 19.15 -16.69
C TYR A 344 -4.31 19.59 -16.34
N PRO A 345 -4.08 20.90 -16.13
CA PRO A 345 -2.74 21.44 -15.85
C PRO A 345 -2.05 20.82 -14.63
N GLU A 346 -2.81 20.29 -13.67
CA GLU A 346 -2.30 19.56 -12.52
C GLU A 346 -1.48 18.33 -12.88
N LEU A 347 -1.75 17.68 -14.01
CA LEU A 347 -0.93 16.56 -14.50
C LEU A 347 0.47 17.01 -14.93
N VAL A 348 0.63 18.28 -15.28
CA VAL A 348 1.91 18.89 -15.64
C VAL A 348 2.65 19.36 -14.40
N THR A 349 1.97 20.08 -13.50
CA THR A 349 2.58 20.66 -12.29
C THR A 349 3.01 19.59 -11.30
N ASP A 350 2.24 18.50 -11.18
CA ASP A 350 2.48 17.41 -10.25
C ASP A 350 3.15 16.17 -10.89
N PHE A 351 3.63 16.30 -12.12
CA PHE A 351 4.11 15.17 -12.91
C PHE A 351 5.17 14.31 -12.20
N ASP A 352 6.14 14.95 -11.57
CA ASP A 352 7.23 14.23 -10.89
C ASP A 352 6.71 13.32 -9.78
N ARG A 353 5.67 13.77 -9.07
CA ARG A 353 5.00 12.96 -8.04
C ARG A 353 4.23 11.82 -8.66
N ILE A 354 3.42 12.10 -9.67
CA ILE A 354 2.60 11.11 -10.38
C ILE A 354 3.49 10.01 -10.94
N ASN A 355 4.54 10.39 -11.65
CA ASN A 355 5.48 9.47 -12.28
C ASN A 355 6.21 8.61 -11.26
N ARG A 356 6.72 9.21 -10.18
CA ARG A 356 7.43 8.48 -9.11
C ARG A 356 6.56 7.40 -8.46
N ILE A 357 5.29 7.71 -8.16
CA ILE A 357 4.35 6.75 -7.55
C ILE A 357 4.07 5.59 -8.51
N ALA A 358 3.78 5.89 -9.78
CA ALA A 358 3.46 4.87 -10.78
C ALA A 358 4.66 3.96 -11.08
N VAL A 359 5.87 4.51 -11.24
CA VAL A 359 7.11 3.75 -11.48
C VAL A 359 7.50 2.92 -10.26
N ALA A 360 7.27 3.41 -9.05
CA ALA A 360 7.51 2.63 -7.83
C ALA A 360 6.64 1.36 -7.77
N GLU A 361 5.34 1.46 -8.15
CA GLU A 361 4.46 0.28 -8.23
C GLU A 361 4.90 -0.67 -9.35
N GLU A 362 5.36 -0.17 -10.51
CA GLU A 362 5.92 -1.01 -11.58
C GLU A 362 7.13 -1.79 -11.08
N THR A 363 8.06 -1.14 -10.41
CA THR A 363 9.28 -1.76 -9.87
C THR A 363 8.94 -2.84 -8.83
N ALA A 364 8.01 -2.55 -7.93
CA ALA A 364 7.55 -3.49 -6.92
C ALA A 364 6.83 -4.69 -7.55
N PHE A 365 5.92 -4.42 -8.50
CA PHE A 365 5.12 -5.46 -9.11
C PHE A 365 5.92 -6.37 -10.05
N ASN A 366 6.90 -5.86 -10.78
CA ASN A 366 7.77 -6.69 -11.62
C ASN A 366 8.53 -7.75 -10.79
N ARG A 367 8.90 -7.44 -9.54
CA ARG A 367 9.48 -8.44 -8.62
C ARG A 367 8.45 -9.50 -8.22
N THR A 368 7.25 -9.07 -7.86
CA THR A 368 6.13 -9.97 -7.50
C THR A 368 5.73 -10.84 -8.68
N LEU A 369 5.65 -10.27 -9.89
CA LEU A 369 5.25 -10.98 -11.10
C LEU A 369 6.25 -12.09 -11.46
N ALA A 370 7.56 -11.81 -11.36
CA ALA A 370 8.60 -12.78 -11.68
C ALA A 370 8.56 -14.01 -10.75
N SER A 371 8.29 -13.81 -9.45
CA SER A 371 8.17 -14.90 -8.47
C SER A 371 6.79 -15.56 -8.48
N GLY A 372 5.73 -14.75 -8.58
CA GLY A 372 4.35 -15.21 -8.50
C GLY A 372 3.89 -15.99 -9.74
N SER A 373 4.34 -15.61 -10.95
CA SER A 373 4.00 -16.36 -12.18
C SER A 373 4.53 -17.78 -12.12
N LYS A 374 5.76 -17.99 -11.65
CA LYS A 374 6.33 -19.32 -11.50
C LYS A 374 5.54 -20.18 -10.51
N LEU A 375 5.16 -19.57 -9.37
CA LEU A 375 4.34 -20.27 -8.37
C LEU A 375 2.95 -20.59 -8.90
N PHE A 376 2.35 -19.68 -9.66
CA PHE A 376 1.07 -19.94 -10.31
C PHE A 376 1.17 -21.08 -11.34
N ASP A 377 2.24 -21.11 -12.15
CA ASP A 377 2.47 -22.18 -13.13
C ASP A 377 2.61 -23.54 -12.43
N ASP A 378 3.28 -23.61 -11.28
CA ASP A 378 3.38 -24.82 -10.47
C ASP A 378 2.00 -25.26 -9.92
N VAL A 379 1.19 -24.31 -9.42
CA VAL A 379 -0.18 -24.57 -8.96
C VAL A 379 -1.08 -25.03 -10.11
N ALA A 380 -1.06 -24.33 -11.24
CA ALA A 380 -1.82 -24.68 -12.43
C ALA A 380 -1.41 -26.05 -13.00
N GLY A 381 -0.12 -26.34 -13.01
CA GLY A 381 0.43 -27.65 -13.41
C GLY A 381 -0.04 -28.78 -12.49
N THR A 382 -0.03 -28.56 -11.18
CA THR A 382 -0.51 -29.50 -10.19
C THR A 382 -2.02 -29.75 -10.33
N THR A 383 -2.80 -28.66 -10.47
CA THR A 383 -4.26 -28.73 -10.68
C THR A 383 -4.61 -29.56 -11.93
N LYS A 384 -3.95 -29.28 -13.07
CA LYS A 384 -4.16 -30.04 -14.31
C LYS A 384 -3.73 -31.49 -14.18
N SER A 385 -2.62 -31.77 -13.52
CA SER A 385 -2.10 -33.12 -13.34
C SER A 385 -3.00 -33.99 -12.46
N SER A 386 -3.72 -33.37 -11.52
CA SER A 386 -4.75 -34.06 -10.71
C SER A 386 -6.08 -34.27 -11.43
N GLY A 387 -6.23 -33.79 -12.68
CA GLY A 387 -7.48 -33.83 -13.43
C GLY A 387 -8.51 -32.79 -12.98
N ALA A 388 -8.12 -31.84 -12.07
CA ALA A 388 -9.00 -30.76 -11.64
C ALA A 388 -8.98 -29.61 -12.66
N THR A 389 -10.09 -28.89 -12.72
CA THR A 389 -10.25 -27.68 -13.54
C THR A 389 -10.36 -26.41 -12.72
N VAL A 390 -10.29 -26.53 -11.39
CA VAL A 390 -10.46 -25.42 -10.44
C VAL A 390 -9.24 -25.33 -9.56
N VAL A 391 -8.56 -24.20 -9.56
CA VAL A 391 -7.52 -23.84 -8.58
C VAL A 391 -8.19 -23.65 -7.23
N SER A 392 -7.64 -24.26 -6.17
CA SER A 392 -8.25 -24.19 -4.84
C SER A 392 -8.22 -22.79 -4.25
N GLY A 393 -9.24 -22.46 -3.44
CA GLY A 393 -9.27 -21.19 -2.69
C GLY A 393 -8.06 -21.04 -1.75
N SER A 394 -7.51 -22.13 -1.24
CA SER A 394 -6.30 -22.17 -0.41
C SER A 394 -5.03 -21.80 -1.20
N ASP A 395 -4.87 -22.30 -2.43
CA ASP A 395 -3.72 -21.96 -3.27
C ASP A 395 -3.80 -20.49 -3.71
N ALA A 396 -5.01 -20.04 -4.12
CA ALA A 396 -5.26 -18.64 -4.45
C ALA A 396 -5.00 -17.71 -3.25
N PHE A 397 -5.38 -18.12 -2.04
CA PHE A 397 -5.10 -17.38 -0.81
C PHE A 397 -3.59 -17.32 -0.51
N THR A 398 -2.87 -18.42 -0.69
CA THR A 398 -1.41 -18.47 -0.49
C THR A 398 -0.68 -17.57 -1.47
N LEU A 399 -1.07 -17.58 -2.75
CA LEU A 399 -0.54 -16.66 -3.76
C LEU A 399 -0.78 -15.19 -3.36
N HIS A 400 -1.98 -14.88 -2.86
CA HIS A 400 -2.36 -13.51 -2.48
C HIS A 400 -1.69 -13.06 -1.18
N ASP A 401 -1.83 -13.83 -0.09
CA ASP A 401 -1.44 -13.42 1.26
C ASP A 401 0.07 -13.53 1.49
N THR A 402 0.67 -14.62 1.03
CA THR A 402 2.09 -14.91 1.28
C THR A 402 3.01 -14.25 0.25
N TYR A 403 2.59 -14.27 -1.01
CA TYR A 403 3.44 -13.80 -2.13
C TYR A 403 3.00 -12.46 -2.71
N GLY A 404 1.89 -11.87 -2.22
CA GLY A 404 1.38 -10.58 -2.68
C GLY A 404 0.85 -10.60 -4.12
N PHE A 405 0.47 -11.79 -4.64
CA PHE A 405 -0.03 -12.00 -5.99
C PHE A 405 -1.54 -11.76 -6.01
N PRO A 406 -2.05 -10.70 -6.66
CA PRO A 406 -3.46 -10.34 -6.56
C PRO A 406 -4.40 -11.45 -7.04
N ILE A 407 -5.55 -11.59 -6.39
CA ILE A 407 -6.53 -12.62 -6.75
C ILE A 407 -7.05 -12.43 -8.19
N GLU A 408 -7.24 -11.19 -8.62
CA GLU A 408 -7.68 -10.88 -9.98
C GLU A 408 -6.69 -11.38 -11.03
N LEU A 409 -5.40 -11.26 -10.73
CA LEU A 409 -4.36 -11.78 -11.60
C LEU A 409 -4.35 -13.31 -11.61
N THR A 410 -4.60 -13.94 -10.46
CA THR A 410 -4.78 -15.40 -10.38
C THR A 410 -5.98 -15.86 -11.20
N LEU A 411 -7.10 -15.12 -11.15
CA LEU A 411 -8.30 -15.40 -11.95
C LEU A 411 -8.02 -15.29 -13.46
N GLU A 412 -7.37 -14.20 -13.89
CA GLU A 412 -7.02 -14.00 -15.30
C GLU A 412 -6.06 -15.09 -15.82
N MET A 413 -5.02 -15.42 -15.07
CA MET A 413 -4.05 -16.45 -15.46
C MET A 413 -4.67 -17.87 -15.44
N ALA A 414 -5.59 -18.13 -14.52
CA ALA A 414 -6.35 -19.37 -14.49
C ALA A 414 -7.21 -19.50 -15.75
N ALA A 415 -7.98 -18.47 -16.10
CA ALA A 415 -8.80 -18.46 -17.32
C ALA A 415 -7.96 -18.65 -18.59
N GLU A 416 -6.81 -17.97 -18.71
CA GLU A 416 -5.86 -18.14 -19.83
C GLU A 416 -5.32 -19.58 -19.89
N SER A 417 -5.18 -20.23 -18.75
CA SER A 417 -4.73 -21.62 -18.64
C SER A 417 -5.85 -22.65 -18.82
N GLY A 418 -7.09 -22.20 -19.07
CA GLY A 418 -8.29 -23.05 -19.16
C GLY A 418 -8.74 -23.61 -17.82
N LEU A 419 -8.42 -22.92 -16.72
CA LEU A 419 -8.81 -23.24 -15.36
C LEU A 419 -9.76 -22.15 -14.81
N SER A 420 -10.50 -22.47 -13.76
CA SER A 420 -11.21 -21.52 -12.90
C SER A 420 -10.58 -21.49 -11.51
N VAL A 421 -11.05 -20.59 -10.65
CA VAL A 421 -10.56 -20.46 -9.27
C VAL A 421 -11.74 -20.56 -8.31
N ASP A 422 -11.56 -21.22 -7.19
CA ASP A 422 -12.52 -21.24 -6.07
C ASP A 422 -12.50 -19.90 -5.31
N GLU A 423 -13.22 -18.93 -5.87
CA GLU A 423 -13.34 -17.60 -5.27
C GLU A 423 -14.08 -17.61 -3.92
N ALA A 424 -15.02 -18.54 -3.72
CA ALA A 424 -15.77 -18.64 -2.49
C ALA A 424 -14.86 -19.07 -1.33
N GLY A 425 -14.05 -20.10 -1.54
CA GLY A 425 -13.03 -20.54 -0.58
C GLY A 425 -11.96 -19.48 -0.32
N PHE A 426 -11.52 -18.76 -1.36
CA PHE A 426 -10.61 -17.62 -1.19
C PHE A 426 -11.22 -16.51 -0.31
N ARG A 427 -12.46 -16.10 -0.57
CA ARG A 427 -13.17 -15.05 0.20
C ARG A 427 -13.36 -15.45 1.67
N GLU A 428 -13.63 -16.73 1.94
CA GLU A 428 -13.75 -17.26 3.29
C GLU A 428 -12.43 -17.15 4.06
N LEU A 429 -11.32 -17.57 3.47
CA LEU A 429 -9.98 -17.46 4.06
C LEU A 429 -9.57 -15.99 4.30
N MET A 430 -9.87 -15.10 3.36
CA MET A 430 -9.65 -13.66 3.52
C MET A 430 -10.51 -13.05 4.65
N ALA A 431 -11.75 -13.53 4.81
CA ALA A 431 -12.61 -13.11 5.91
C ALA A 431 -12.09 -13.62 7.27
N GLU A 432 -11.56 -14.84 7.31
CA GLU A 432 -10.93 -15.40 8.50
C GLU A 432 -9.66 -14.64 8.89
N GLN A 433 -8.79 -14.32 7.93
CA GLN A 433 -7.60 -13.50 8.16
C GLN A 433 -7.98 -12.12 8.74
N ARG A 434 -9.00 -11.45 8.16
CA ARG A 434 -9.50 -10.18 8.67
C ARG A 434 -10.08 -10.29 10.08
N ARG A 435 -10.76 -11.40 10.41
CA ARG A 435 -11.24 -11.69 11.77
C ARG A 435 -10.10 -11.87 12.74
N ARG A 436 -9.03 -12.62 12.36
CA ARG A 436 -7.84 -12.82 13.19
C ARG A 436 -7.12 -11.48 13.42
N ALA A 437 -6.90 -10.68 12.38
CA ALA A 437 -6.28 -9.36 12.51
C ALA A 437 -7.13 -8.40 13.37
N LYS A 438 -8.47 -8.44 13.24
CA LYS A 438 -9.39 -7.70 14.13
C LYS A 438 -9.36 -8.22 15.57
N ALA A 439 -9.28 -9.54 15.76
CA ALA A 439 -9.20 -10.15 17.10
C ALA A 439 -7.86 -9.80 17.78
N ASP A 440 -6.75 -9.83 17.04
CA ASP A 440 -5.44 -9.41 17.54
C ASP A 440 -5.39 -7.91 17.85
N ALA A 441 -6.02 -7.08 17.01
CA ALA A 441 -6.17 -5.64 17.26
C ALA A 441 -7.12 -5.36 18.43
N ALA A 442 -8.17 -6.16 18.60
CA ALA A 442 -9.11 -6.04 19.71
C ALA A 442 -8.53 -6.60 21.02
N ALA A 443 -7.69 -7.65 20.96
CA ALA A 443 -6.95 -8.15 22.11
C ALA A 443 -5.88 -7.14 22.60
N ARG A 444 -5.36 -6.32 21.69
CA ARG A 444 -4.47 -5.18 22.01
C ARG A 444 -5.23 -3.94 22.44
N LYS A 445 -6.44 -3.69 21.91
CA LYS A 445 -7.41 -2.72 22.40
C LYS A 445 -8.26 -3.47 23.43
N HIS A 446 -8.01 -3.20 24.69
CA HIS A 446 -8.71 -3.77 25.84
C HIS A 446 -10.20 -3.93 25.61
N ALA A 447 -10.77 -5.04 26.13
CA ALA A 447 -12.18 -5.38 26.06
C ALA A 447 -13.10 -4.15 26.09
N HIS A 448 -14.00 -4.05 25.13
CA HIS A 448 -15.07 -3.06 25.16
C HIS A 448 -15.74 -3.16 26.55
N ALA A 449 -15.55 -2.14 27.40
CA ALA A 449 -16.35 -1.98 28.58
C ALA A 449 -17.82 -2.00 28.14
N ASP A 450 -18.65 -2.73 28.85
CA ASP A 450 -20.07 -2.71 28.61
C ASP A 450 -20.55 -1.26 28.80
N LEU A 451 -20.77 -0.55 27.69
CA LEU A 451 -21.17 0.86 27.70
C LEU A 451 -22.48 1.09 28.47
N SER A 452 -23.25 0.04 28.70
CA SER A 452 -24.50 0.11 29.48
C SER A 452 -24.24 0.56 30.91
N ALA A 453 -23.12 0.17 31.53
CA ALA A 453 -22.76 0.52 32.89
C ALA A 453 -22.42 2.03 33.04
N TYR A 454 -21.95 2.68 31.97
CA TYR A 454 -21.58 4.11 31.97
C TYR A 454 -22.69 5.04 31.47
N ARG A 455 -23.80 4.50 30.98
CA ARG A 455 -24.87 5.24 30.27
C ARG A 455 -25.40 6.45 31.03
N GLU A 456 -25.69 6.28 32.31
CA GLU A 456 -26.18 7.39 33.15
C GLU A 456 -25.17 8.53 33.24
N LEU A 457 -23.87 8.23 33.32
CA LEU A 457 -22.81 9.22 33.41
C LEU A 457 -22.59 9.92 32.07
N VAL A 458 -22.70 9.18 30.96
CA VAL A 458 -22.63 9.75 29.60
C VAL A 458 -23.78 10.71 29.36
N ASP A 459 -25.00 10.33 29.78
CA ASP A 459 -26.19 11.16 29.62
C ASP A 459 -26.15 12.41 30.55
N ALA A 460 -25.43 12.34 31.69
CA ALA A 460 -25.22 13.46 32.60
C ALA A 460 -24.27 14.54 32.07
N GLY A 461 -23.44 14.23 31.10
CA GLY A 461 -22.56 15.18 30.43
C GLY A 461 -21.09 14.74 30.34
N PRO A 462 -20.26 15.48 29.58
CA PRO A 462 -18.84 15.15 29.40
C PRO A 462 -17.99 15.49 30.62
N THR A 463 -16.87 14.78 30.82
CA THR A 463 -15.82 15.19 31.74
C THR A 463 -15.17 16.49 31.23
N GLU A 464 -15.07 17.53 32.04
CA GLU A 464 -14.33 18.75 31.71
C GLU A 464 -12.82 18.48 31.74
N PHE A 465 -12.14 18.67 30.62
CA PHE A 465 -10.69 18.53 30.55
C PHE A 465 -10.00 19.88 30.83
N THR A 466 -9.31 19.98 31.96
CA THR A 466 -8.60 21.20 32.38
C THR A 466 -7.11 21.16 32.07
N GLY A 467 -6.60 20.02 31.60
CA GLY A 467 -5.18 19.71 31.48
C GLY A 467 -4.44 20.40 30.33
N PHE A 468 -5.06 21.34 29.61
CA PHE A 468 -4.32 22.26 28.74
C PHE A 468 -3.60 23.35 29.54
N ASP A 469 -4.21 23.81 30.64
CA ASP A 469 -3.74 24.96 31.44
C ASP A 469 -3.30 24.55 32.83
N GLU A 470 -3.82 23.45 33.37
CA GLU A 470 -3.63 23.02 34.76
C GLU A 470 -3.00 21.63 34.84
N LEU A 471 -2.11 21.42 35.81
CA LEU A 471 -1.58 20.11 36.17
C LEU A 471 -2.26 19.48 37.36
N THR A 472 -3.11 20.25 38.06
CA THR A 472 -3.83 19.79 39.26
C THR A 472 -5.22 20.42 39.28
N SER A 473 -6.24 19.62 39.49
CA SER A 473 -7.62 20.12 39.64
C SER A 473 -8.34 19.45 40.80
N GLU A 474 -9.11 20.21 41.54
CA GLU A 474 -10.12 19.67 42.45
C GLU A 474 -11.31 19.14 41.62
N ALA A 475 -11.76 17.93 41.89
CA ALA A 475 -12.77 17.25 41.13
C ALA A 475 -13.71 16.42 42.02
N LYS A 476 -14.88 16.11 41.52
CA LYS A 476 -15.89 15.26 42.18
C LYS A 476 -15.93 13.89 41.53
N ILE A 477 -15.97 12.81 42.32
CA ILE A 477 -16.15 11.45 41.84
C ILE A 477 -17.61 11.27 41.41
N LEU A 478 -17.85 11.07 40.12
CA LEU A 478 -19.16 10.81 39.53
C LEU A 478 -19.52 9.33 39.49
N GLY A 479 -18.52 8.46 39.44
CA GLY A 479 -18.72 7.02 39.46
C GLY A 479 -17.44 6.26 39.71
N ILE A 480 -17.59 5.10 40.36
CA ILE A 480 -16.50 4.15 40.66
C ILE A 480 -16.85 2.82 40.00
N PHE A 481 -15.90 2.23 39.31
CA PHE A 481 -16.08 0.93 38.66
C PHE A 481 -14.99 -0.04 39.09
N VAL A 482 -15.41 -1.23 39.51
CA VAL A 482 -14.53 -2.36 39.84
C VAL A 482 -14.89 -3.49 38.89
N ASP A 483 -13.94 -3.94 38.08
CA ASP A 483 -14.13 -4.98 37.04
C ASP A 483 -15.35 -4.72 36.14
N GLY A 484 -15.55 -3.43 35.77
CA GLY A 484 -16.64 -2.99 34.91
C GLY A 484 -18.01 -2.85 35.56
N LYS A 485 -18.11 -3.06 36.87
CA LYS A 485 -19.34 -2.88 37.64
C LYS A 485 -19.28 -1.61 38.47
N ARG A 486 -20.30 -0.79 38.41
CA ARG A 486 -20.44 0.42 39.25
C ARG A 486 -20.63 0.03 40.72
N VAL A 487 -19.85 0.65 41.59
CA VAL A 487 -19.91 0.46 43.04
C VAL A 487 -19.90 1.83 43.74
N PRO A 488 -20.57 1.99 44.90
CA PRO A 488 -20.60 3.29 45.58
C PRO A 488 -19.31 3.63 46.31
N VAL A 489 -18.46 2.65 46.60
CA VAL A 489 -17.21 2.81 47.36
C VAL A 489 -16.20 1.75 46.93
N VAL A 490 -14.91 2.12 46.91
CA VAL A 490 -13.80 1.18 46.73
C VAL A 490 -12.71 1.48 47.77
N ALA A 491 -12.41 0.46 48.57
CA ALA A 491 -11.29 0.53 49.55
C ALA A 491 -10.03 -0.12 48.97
N HIS A 492 -8.86 0.18 49.55
CA HIS A 492 -7.61 -0.44 49.18
C HIS A 492 -7.68 -1.98 49.22
N SER A 493 -8.34 -2.55 50.26
CA SER A 493 -8.52 -4.01 50.42
C SER A 493 -9.27 -4.64 49.25
N ASP A 494 -10.23 -3.94 48.67
CA ASP A 494 -11.07 -4.43 47.56
C ASP A 494 -10.31 -4.29 46.24
N ALA A 495 -9.58 -3.19 46.08
CA ALA A 495 -8.78 -2.89 44.91
C ALA A 495 -7.61 -3.88 44.66
N VAL A 496 -7.00 -4.42 45.74
CA VAL A 496 -5.89 -5.39 45.65
C VAL A 496 -6.30 -6.70 44.96
N ASN A 497 -7.59 -7.05 45.03
CA ASN A 497 -8.13 -8.29 44.43
C ASN A 497 -8.87 -8.06 43.12
N ALA A 498 -8.96 -6.81 42.65
CA ALA A 498 -9.62 -6.45 41.42
C ALA A 498 -8.63 -6.40 40.24
N ASP A 499 -9.05 -6.88 39.09
CA ASP A 499 -8.26 -6.75 37.85
C ASP A 499 -8.22 -5.31 37.34
N ARG A 500 -9.27 -4.51 37.66
CA ARG A 500 -9.43 -3.16 37.15
C ARG A 500 -10.27 -2.28 38.08
N VAL A 501 -9.73 -1.14 38.47
CA VAL A 501 -10.47 -0.09 39.17
C VAL A 501 -10.44 1.17 38.35
N GLU A 502 -11.61 1.83 38.19
CA GLU A 502 -11.74 3.08 37.44
C GLU A 502 -12.53 4.13 38.21
N LEU A 503 -12.02 5.34 38.20
CA LEU A 503 -12.71 6.51 38.73
C LEU A 503 -13.14 7.44 37.60
N ILE A 504 -14.40 7.84 37.58
CA ILE A 504 -14.95 8.85 36.68
C ILE A 504 -15.10 10.15 37.45
N LEU A 505 -14.50 11.22 36.95
CA LEU A 505 -14.52 12.54 37.58
C LEU A 505 -15.32 13.50 36.70
N ASP A 506 -15.90 14.56 37.35
CA ASP A 506 -16.60 15.64 36.65
C ASP A 506 -15.63 16.49 35.82
N ARG A 507 -14.41 16.68 36.32
CA ARG A 507 -13.31 17.38 35.65
C ARG A 507 -11.96 16.73 35.95
N THR A 508 -11.02 16.90 35.04
CA THR A 508 -9.68 16.29 35.21
C THR A 508 -8.59 17.02 34.44
N PRO A 509 -7.38 17.13 35.00
CA PRO A 509 -6.20 17.62 34.29
C PRO A 509 -5.48 16.49 33.53
N LEU A 510 -5.88 15.21 33.74
CA LEU A 510 -5.23 14.02 33.19
C LEU A 510 -5.70 13.74 31.76
N TYR A 511 -4.79 13.78 30.81
CA TYR A 511 -5.05 13.53 29.41
C TYR A 511 -5.44 12.06 29.16
N ALA A 512 -6.55 11.82 28.50
CA ALA A 512 -6.92 10.49 28.03
C ALA A 512 -6.28 10.17 26.69
N GLU A 513 -5.81 8.94 26.50
CA GLU A 513 -5.18 8.47 25.28
C GLU A 513 -6.03 8.83 24.04
N SER A 514 -5.46 9.62 23.15
CA SER A 514 -6.12 10.10 21.95
C SER A 514 -5.10 10.70 20.97
N GLY A 515 -5.39 10.67 19.65
CA GLY A 515 -4.59 11.38 18.65
C GLY A 515 -3.11 10.94 18.61
N GLY A 516 -2.83 9.69 18.97
CA GLY A 516 -1.46 9.17 19.04
C GLY A 516 -0.68 9.52 20.32
N GLN A 517 -1.17 10.41 21.17
CA GLN A 517 -0.59 10.68 22.47
C GLN A 517 -1.13 9.68 23.50
N ILE A 518 -0.22 9.03 24.25
CA ILE A 518 -0.60 8.14 25.35
C ILE A 518 -1.22 8.92 26.50
N ALA A 519 -1.95 8.21 27.36
CA ALA A 519 -2.53 8.78 28.57
C ALA A 519 -1.48 9.33 29.55
N ASP A 520 -1.89 10.28 30.35
CA ASP A 520 -1.06 10.73 31.46
C ASP A 520 -1.00 9.73 32.60
N ALA A 521 0.12 9.75 33.30
CA ALA A 521 0.27 9.20 34.64
C ALA A 521 0.11 10.31 35.69
N GLY A 522 -0.29 9.92 36.90
CA GLY A 522 -0.48 10.89 37.98
C GLY A 522 -1.09 10.27 39.23
N SER A 523 -1.80 11.07 40.00
CA SER A 523 -2.44 10.62 41.23
C SER A 523 -3.82 11.24 41.41
N ILE A 524 -4.69 10.53 42.13
CA ILE A 524 -5.95 11.03 42.65
C ILE A 524 -5.94 10.85 44.15
N ASN A 525 -6.09 11.96 44.90
CA ASN A 525 -6.00 11.97 46.36
C ASN A 525 -7.31 12.53 46.95
N GLY A 526 -7.83 11.86 47.95
CA GLY A 526 -9.01 12.32 48.70
C GLY A 526 -8.74 13.61 49.47
N THR A 527 -9.83 14.36 49.73
CA THR A 527 -9.81 15.58 50.56
C THR A 527 -10.77 15.45 51.73
N GLY A 528 -10.65 16.30 52.71
CA GLY A 528 -11.59 16.34 53.85
C GLY A 528 -11.62 15.04 54.66
N SER A 529 -12.79 14.38 54.76
CA SER A 529 -12.98 13.09 55.44
C SER A 529 -12.27 11.94 54.76
N GLY A 530 -12.08 12.04 53.42
CA GLY A 530 -11.32 11.09 52.61
C GLY A 530 -9.81 11.37 52.48
N ALA A 531 -9.23 12.25 53.29
CA ALA A 531 -7.84 12.71 53.14
C ALA A 531 -6.76 11.60 53.23
N SER A 532 -7.13 10.39 53.69
CA SER A 532 -6.24 9.22 53.65
C SER A 532 -6.26 8.43 52.35
N ALA A 533 -7.21 8.71 51.49
CA ALA A 533 -7.34 7.99 50.20
C ALA A 533 -6.29 8.48 49.20
N ARG A 534 -5.56 7.54 48.62
CA ARG A 534 -4.57 7.77 47.57
C ARG A 534 -4.66 6.72 46.50
N ALA A 535 -4.57 7.14 45.27
CA ALA A 535 -4.52 6.26 44.13
C ALA A 535 -3.53 6.77 43.07
N ALA A 536 -2.69 5.88 42.57
CA ALA A 536 -1.86 6.14 41.40
C ALA A 536 -2.66 5.92 40.12
N VAL A 537 -2.67 6.89 39.22
CA VAL A 537 -3.28 6.79 37.91
C VAL A 537 -2.29 6.14 36.93
N THR A 538 -2.66 5.02 36.34
CA THR A 538 -1.82 4.24 35.46
C THR A 538 -2.22 4.38 33.98
N ASP A 539 -3.48 4.76 33.72
CA ASP A 539 -4.04 4.95 32.39
C ASP A 539 -5.30 5.82 32.45
N VAL A 540 -5.60 6.53 31.39
CA VAL A 540 -6.85 7.30 31.23
C VAL A 540 -7.41 7.05 29.85
N GLN A 541 -8.65 6.56 29.78
CA GLN A 541 -9.32 6.20 28.53
C GLN A 541 -10.60 7.00 28.36
N LYS A 542 -10.98 7.28 27.10
CA LYS A 542 -12.26 7.92 26.78
C LYS A 542 -13.37 6.89 26.63
N ILE A 543 -14.43 7.04 27.43
CA ILE A 543 -15.66 6.27 27.32
C ILE A 543 -16.68 7.11 26.52
N ALA A 544 -17.28 6.51 25.49
CA ALA A 544 -18.23 7.16 24.59
C ALA A 544 -17.76 8.52 24.03
N LYS A 545 -16.44 8.72 23.91
CA LYS A 545 -15.75 9.96 23.47
C LYS A 545 -15.90 11.16 24.43
N THR A 546 -16.63 11.06 25.51
CA THR A 546 -16.99 12.18 26.39
C THR A 546 -16.50 12.05 27.82
N LEU A 547 -16.51 10.85 28.39
CA LEU A 547 -16.05 10.64 29.77
C LEU A 547 -14.59 10.21 29.80
N HIS A 548 -13.84 10.70 30.81
CA HIS A 548 -12.49 10.22 31.13
C HIS A 548 -12.56 9.19 32.25
N ALA A 549 -12.21 7.94 31.93
CA ALA A 549 -12.11 6.84 32.88
C ALA A 549 -10.64 6.71 33.34
N HIS A 550 -10.38 7.04 34.59
CA HIS A 550 -9.06 6.97 35.19
C HIS A 550 -8.86 5.59 35.79
N ARG A 551 -7.99 4.77 35.19
CA ARG A 551 -7.54 3.52 35.79
C ARG A 551 -6.58 3.81 36.91
N VAL A 552 -6.89 3.26 38.07
CA VAL A 552 -6.15 3.57 39.28
C VAL A 552 -5.71 2.32 40.02
N ASN A 553 -4.55 2.41 40.64
CA ASN A 553 -4.13 1.52 41.71
C ASN A 553 -4.38 2.26 43.03
N VAL A 554 -5.35 1.79 43.83
CA VAL A 554 -5.64 2.36 45.15
C VAL A 554 -4.52 1.97 46.13
N GLU A 555 -3.76 2.96 46.57
CA GLU A 555 -2.59 2.73 47.43
C GLU A 555 -2.96 2.72 48.91
N SER A 556 -3.94 3.55 49.31
CA SER A 556 -4.43 3.64 50.66
C SER A 556 -5.82 4.24 50.75
N GLY A 557 -6.50 4.00 51.87
CA GLY A 557 -7.81 4.55 52.18
C GLY A 557 -8.95 3.99 51.32
N GLU A 558 -10.03 4.77 51.22
CA GLU A 558 -11.21 4.44 50.42
C GLU A 558 -11.69 5.65 49.64
N PHE A 559 -12.25 5.42 48.46
CA PHE A 559 -12.92 6.40 47.62
C PHE A 559 -14.42 6.14 47.63
N VAL A 560 -15.20 7.17 47.82
CA VAL A 560 -16.67 7.12 47.84
C VAL A 560 -17.22 7.96 46.69
N GLU A 561 -18.25 7.45 45.99
CA GLU A 561 -18.93 8.21 44.95
C GLU A 561 -19.54 9.50 45.53
N GLY A 562 -19.26 10.62 44.89
CA GLY A 562 -19.69 11.96 45.37
C GLY A 562 -18.62 12.71 46.14
N ASP A 563 -17.53 12.07 46.59
CA ASP A 563 -16.47 12.73 47.30
C ASP A 563 -15.65 13.70 46.42
N THR A 564 -15.09 14.69 47.05
CA THR A 564 -14.15 15.62 46.41
C THR A 564 -12.74 15.06 46.53
N VAL A 565 -12.02 15.09 45.40
CA VAL A 565 -10.64 14.62 45.28
C VAL A 565 -9.78 15.66 44.56
N VAL A 566 -8.47 15.56 44.71
CA VAL A 566 -7.50 16.31 43.93
C VAL A 566 -6.86 15.36 42.93
N ALA A 567 -7.11 15.57 41.66
CA ALA A 567 -6.44 14.90 40.56
C ALA A 567 -5.21 15.70 40.15
N ALA A 568 -4.06 15.03 40.06
CA ALA A 568 -2.78 15.65 39.74
C ALA A 568 -2.03 14.82 38.69
N VAL A 569 -1.55 15.48 37.66
CA VAL A 569 -0.69 14.90 36.62
C VAL A 569 0.73 14.79 37.11
N ASP A 570 1.45 13.73 36.77
CA ASP A 570 2.90 13.68 36.94
C ASP A 570 3.56 14.70 36.01
N PRO A 571 4.20 15.77 36.53
CA PRO A 571 4.77 16.84 35.72
C PRO A 571 5.88 16.36 34.79
N GLY A 572 6.66 15.34 35.21
CA GLY A 572 7.74 14.77 34.42
C GLY A 572 7.20 13.97 33.23
N TRP A 573 6.16 13.17 33.48
CA TRP A 573 5.45 12.42 32.45
C TRP A 573 4.81 13.34 31.40
N ARG A 574 4.01 14.32 31.84
CA ARG A 574 3.37 15.32 30.98
C ARG A 574 4.40 16.07 30.13
N LYS A 575 5.49 16.56 30.75
CA LYS A 575 6.57 17.25 30.04
C LYS A 575 7.12 16.36 28.92
N GLY A 576 7.43 15.12 29.21
CA GLY A 576 7.94 14.19 28.21
C GLY A 576 6.91 13.89 27.10
N ALA A 577 5.63 13.73 27.45
CA ALA A 577 4.55 13.49 26.48
C ALA A 577 4.33 14.71 25.56
N THR A 578 4.33 15.94 26.10
CA THR A 578 4.21 17.18 25.30
C THR A 578 5.40 17.39 24.38
N GLN A 579 6.62 17.05 24.84
CA GLN A 579 7.83 17.08 24.02
C GLN A 579 7.72 16.10 22.86
N GLY A 580 7.29 14.85 23.11
CA GLY A 580 7.08 13.84 22.09
C GLY A 580 6.02 14.25 21.06
N HIS A 581 4.90 14.81 21.52
CA HIS A 581 3.81 15.21 20.63
C HIS A 581 4.18 16.44 19.78
N SER A 582 4.73 17.48 20.38
CA SER A 582 5.21 18.64 19.62
C SER A 582 6.37 18.28 18.69
N GLY A 583 7.27 17.38 19.12
CA GLY A 583 8.32 16.82 18.28
C GLY A 583 7.76 16.08 17.03
N THR A 584 6.61 15.42 17.18
CA THR A 584 5.92 14.78 16.07
C THR A 584 5.47 15.79 15.01
N HIS A 585 4.91 16.93 15.40
CA HIS A 585 4.56 18.02 14.50
C HIS A 585 5.80 18.59 13.77
N MET A 586 6.92 18.71 14.47
CA MET A 586 8.19 19.18 13.85
C MET A 586 8.69 18.17 12.81
N VAL A 587 8.72 16.88 13.15
CA VAL A 587 9.13 15.80 12.23
C VAL A 587 8.19 15.72 11.03
N HIS A 588 6.87 15.86 11.22
CA HIS A 588 5.90 15.88 10.14
C HIS A 588 6.14 17.07 9.19
N ALA A 589 6.33 18.26 9.72
CA ALA A 589 6.63 19.44 8.93
C ALA A 589 7.96 19.29 8.15
N ALA A 590 9.00 18.77 8.78
CA ALA A 590 10.29 18.48 8.14
C ALA A 590 10.16 17.41 7.03
N LEU A 591 9.42 16.33 7.26
CA LEU A 591 9.13 15.32 6.25
C LEU A 591 8.45 15.96 5.02
N ARG A 592 7.47 16.82 5.23
CA ARG A 592 6.78 17.51 4.13
C ARG A 592 7.67 18.51 3.41
N GLN A 593 8.55 19.19 4.12
CA GLN A 593 9.49 20.14 3.52
C GLN A 593 10.53 19.42 2.65
N VAL A 594 11.07 18.29 3.11
CA VAL A 594 12.13 17.53 2.42
C VAL A 594 11.57 16.63 1.31
N LEU A 595 10.44 15.98 1.58
CA LEU A 595 9.86 14.96 0.67
C LEU A 595 8.71 15.51 -0.18
N GLY A 596 8.12 16.64 0.23
CA GLY A 596 6.96 17.26 -0.40
C GLY A 596 5.65 17.05 0.37
N PRO A 597 4.58 17.78 -0.01
CA PRO A 597 3.32 17.90 0.75
C PRO A 597 2.56 16.58 0.94
N ASN A 598 2.93 15.55 0.20
CA ASN A 598 2.27 14.24 0.23
C ASN A 598 2.83 13.27 1.30
N ALA A 599 3.88 13.66 2.02
CA ALA A 599 4.35 12.94 3.20
C ALA A 599 3.38 13.18 4.37
N VAL A 600 2.15 12.66 4.25
CA VAL A 600 1.04 12.87 5.17
C VAL A 600 1.00 11.76 6.21
N GLN A 601 0.59 12.11 7.44
CA GLN A 601 0.46 11.17 8.54
C GLN A 601 -0.51 10.02 8.19
N ALA A 602 -0.05 8.79 8.45
CA ALA A 602 -0.86 7.57 8.43
C ALA A 602 -1.11 7.02 9.85
N GLY A 603 -0.29 7.44 10.81
CA GLY A 603 -0.42 7.10 12.23
C GLY A 603 0.68 7.73 13.06
N SER A 604 0.49 7.79 14.38
CA SER A 604 1.51 8.28 15.33
C SER A 604 1.41 7.59 16.68
N LEU A 605 2.49 7.64 17.42
CA LEU A 605 2.55 7.27 18.83
C LEU A 605 3.54 8.19 19.54
N ASN A 606 3.05 8.93 20.54
CA ASN A 606 3.84 9.88 21.31
C ASN A 606 3.83 9.49 22.79
N ARG A 607 5.01 9.28 23.35
CA ARG A 607 5.21 8.98 24.77
C ARG A 607 6.41 9.77 25.29
N PRO A 608 6.58 9.85 26.61
CA PRO A 608 7.72 10.56 27.18
C PRO A 608 9.06 10.16 26.54
N GLY A 609 9.75 11.14 25.96
CA GLY A 609 11.07 10.98 25.35
C GLY A 609 11.12 10.23 24.02
N TYR A 610 9.98 9.85 23.45
CA TYR A 610 9.92 9.04 22.22
C TYR A 610 8.72 9.42 21.36
N LEU A 611 8.93 9.41 20.05
CA LEU A 611 7.87 9.48 19.06
C LEU A 611 8.04 8.42 17.98
N ARG A 612 6.91 8.01 17.42
CA ARG A 612 6.82 7.20 16.24
C ARG A 612 5.85 7.86 15.28
N PHE A 613 6.27 8.02 14.04
CA PHE A 613 5.46 8.67 13.01
C PHE A 613 5.39 7.81 11.76
N ASP A 614 4.19 7.41 11.38
CA ASP A 614 3.88 6.64 10.19
C ASP A 614 3.36 7.59 9.13
N PHE A 615 3.91 7.54 7.92
CA PHE A 615 3.58 8.49 6.85
C PHE A 615 3.56 7.82 5.48
N ASN A 616 2.80 8.41 4.57
CA ASN A 616 2.68 7.93 3.20
C ASN A 616 3.94 8.31 2.40
N TRP A 617 4.68 7.30 1.95
CA TRP A 617 5.86 7.49 1.10
C TRP A 617 6.24 6.21 0.36
N GLN A 618 6.69 6.36 -0.89
CA GLN A 618 7.11 5.24 -1.73
C GLN A 618 8.63 5.05 -1.68
N GLY A 619 9.05 3.88 -1.20
CA GLY A 619 10.45 3.51 -1.06
C GLY A 619 11.14 4.00 0.22
N PRO A 620 12.33 3.49 0.53
CA PRO A 620 13.11 3.88 1.70
C PRO A 620 13.63 5.32 1.55
N LEU A 621 13.79 6.01 2.68
CA LEU A 621 14.51 7.27 2.71
C LEU A 621 16.01 7.02 2.51
N SER A 622 16.66 7.87 1.71
CA SER A 622 18.12 7.89 1.63
C SER A 622 18.73 8.38 2.96
N GLU A 623 20.00 8.12 3.16
CA GLU A 623 20.73 8.62 4.32
C GLU A 623 20.72 10.14 4.36
N ASP A 624 20.93 10.79 3.21
CA ASP A 624 20.89 12.25 3.08
C ASP A 624 19.51 12.82 3.43
N GLN A 625 18.42 12.17 2.97
CA GLN A 625 17.05 12.59 3.32
C GLN A 625 16.78 12.47 4.81
N ARG A 626 17.22 11.38 5.45
CA ARG A 626 17.06 11.20 6.91
C ARG A 626 17.81 12.28 7.69
N THR A 627 19.06 12.53 7.31
CA THR A 627 19.89 13.58 7.90
C THR A 627 19.22 14.95 7.73
N GLN A 628 18.76 15.28 6.54
CA GLN A 628 18.11 16.55 6.25
C GLN A 628 16.80 16.73 7.04
N ILE A 629 16.00 15.66 7.19
CA ILE A 629 14.77 15.71 8.01
C ILE A 629 15.11 15.96 9.48
N GLU A 630 16.16 15.31 10.00
CA GLU A 630 16.63 15.53 11.38
C GLU A 630 17.17 16.95 11.57
N GLU A 631 17.93 17.48 10.63
CA GLU A 631 18.45 18.87 10.63
C GLU A 631 17.32 19.88 10.63
N VAL A 632 16.39 19.82 9.67
CA VAL A 632 15.24 20.73 9.57
C VAL A 632 14.37 20.66 10.83
N THR A 633 14.19 19.46 11.41
CA THR A 633 13.46 19.29 12.67
C THR A 633 14.16 20.05 13.81
N ASN A 634 15.46 19.87 13.95
CA ASN A 634 16.21 20.49 15.05
C ASN A 634 16.43 21.99 14.84
N GLU A 635 16.54 22.48 13.60
CA GLU A 635 16.53 23.90 13.28
C GLU A 635 15.22 24.58 13.74
N ALA A 636 14.06 23.95 13.44
CA ALA A 636 12.77 24.44 13.89
C ALA A 636 12.59 24.38 15.42
N VAL A 637 13.14 23.36 16.07
CA VAL A 637 13.21 23.31 17.54
C VAL A 637 14.05 24.46 18.09
N GLN A 638 15.21 24.72 17.49
CA GLN A 638 16.15 25.75 17.93
C GLN A 638 15.65 27.19 17.64
N ALA A 639 14.77 27.34 16.63
CA ALA A 639 14.17 28.64 16.31
C ALA A 639 13.22 29.18 17.37
N ASP A 640 12.91 28.40 18.42
CA ASP A 640 12.08 28.77 19.57
C ASP A 640 10.70 29.33 19.18
N PHE A 641 10.05 28.71 18.20
CA PHE A 641 8.73 29.10 17.76
C PHE A 641 7.71 28.98 18.91
N GLU A 642 6.86 30.00 19.06
CA GLU A 642 5.73 29.95 19.97
C GLU A 642 4.67 28.97 19.44
N VAL A 643 4.05 28.20 20.33
CA VAL A 643 2.99 27.24 20.01
C VAL A 643 1.64 27.88 20.31
N HIS A 644 0.93 28.29 19.26
CA HIS A 644 -0.40 28.87 19.38
C HIS A 644 -1.48 27.79 19.23
N THR A 645 -2.43 27.79 20.17
CA THR A 645 -3.59 26.90 20.12
C THR A 645 -4.87 27.71 20.19
N PHE A 646 -5.78 27.46 19.23
CA PHE A 646 -7.06 28.17 19.18
C PHE A 646 -8.18 27.28 18.63
N LEU A 647 -9.43 27.66 18.90
CA LEU A 647 -10.60 27.00 18.34
C LEU A 647 -11.09 27.76 17.11
N GLU A 648 -11.40 27.03 16.03
CA GLU A 648 -11.90 27.61 14.81
C GLU A 648 -12.94 26.68 14.18
N LYS A 649 -13.79 27.21 13.26
CA LYS A 649 -14.68 26.38 12.45
C LYS A 649 -13.86 25.53 11.48
N LEU A 650 -14.26 24.28 11.29
CA LEU A 650 -13.54 23.32 10.45
C LEU A 650 -13.25 23.86 9.04
N ASP A 651 -14.27 24.43 8.39
CA ASP A 651 -14.12 24.98 7.02
C ASP A 651 -13.11 26.14 6.99
N LYS A 652 -13.11 27.00 8.00
CA LYS A 652 -12.18 28.12 8.09
C LYS A 652 -10.77 27.65 8.42
N ALA A 653 -10.61 26.69 9.32
CA ALA A 653 -9.33 26.07 9.63
C ALA A 653 -8.71 25.43 8.38
N LYS A 654 -9.49 24.69 7.59
CA LYS A 654 -9.04 24.14 6.29
C LYS A 654 -8.65 25.24 5.29
N ALA A 655 -9.43 26.31 5.21
CA ALA A 655 -9.12 27.47 4.36
C ALA A 655 -7.83 28.21 4.75
N MET A 656 -7.45 28.18 6.04
CA MET A 656 -6.17 28.68 6.54
C MET A 656 -4.99 27.75 6.21
N GLY A 657 -5.25 26.59 5.65
CA GLY A 657 -4.24 25.57 5.33
C GLY A 657 -3.96 24.58 6.47
N ALA A 658 -4.81 24.55 7.51
CA ALA A 658 -4.66 23.60 8.60
C ALA A 658 -4.84 22.15 8.08
N MET A 659 -3.87 21.31 8.41
CA MET A 659 -3.89 19.91 8.00
C MET A 659 -4.91 19.12 8.82
N ALA A 660 -5.85 18.51 8.12
CA ALA A 660 -6.78 17.54 8.64
C ALA A 660 -6.40 16.14 8.15
N LEU A 661 -6.41 15.14 9.00
CA LEU A 661 -6.17 13.76 8.59
C LEU A 661 -7.34 13.26 7.75
N PHE A 662 -7.01 12.64 6.63
CA PHE A 662 -8.00 12.09 5.72
C PHE A 662 -8.75 10.89 6.37
N GLY A 663 -10.09 10.91 6.30
CA GLY A 663 -10.92 9.82 6.83
C GLY A 663 -11.26 9.94 8.33
N GLU A 664 -10.84 11.01 9.02
CA GLU A 664 -11.30 11.32 10.35
C GLU A 664 -12.51 12.26 10.31
N ALA A 665 -13.51 11.96 11.15
CA ALA A 665 -14.67 12.83 11.33
C ALA A 665 -14.36 13.90 12.40
N TYR A 666 -14.37 15.16 11.99
CA TYR A 666 -14.14 16.31 12.85
C TYR A 666 -15.47 16.98 13.21
N PRO A 667 -15.62 17.52 14.44
CA PRO A 667 -16.75 18.38 14.78
C PRO A 667 -16.68 19.71 14.03
N ASP A 668 -17.78 20.47 14.02
CA ASP A 668 -17.85 21.79 13.38
C ASP A 668 -16.83 22.79 13.94
N GLN A 669 -16.52 22.68 15.22
CA GLN A 669 -15.48 23.46 15.89
C GLN A 669 -14.29 22.56 16.23
N VAL A 670 -13.12 22.92 15.72
CA VAL A 670 -11.86 22.17 15.84
C VAL A 670 -10.78 22.97 16.56
N ARG A 671 -9.90 22.27 17.27
CA ARG A 671 -8.71 22.87 17.85
C ARG A 671 -7.57 22.84 16.85
N VAL A 672 -7.02 24.00 16.54
CA VAL A 672 -5.88 24.20 15.67
C VAL A 672 -4.63 24.39 16.52
N VAL A 673 -3.55 23.76 16.13
CA VAL A 673 -2.21 23.93 16.72
C VAL A 673 -1.30 24.47 15.63
N GLU A 674 -0.74 25.66 15.86
CA GLU A 674 0.18 26.37 14.98
C GLU A 674 1.55 26.47 15.65
N ILE A 675 2.61 26.06 14.96
CA ILE A 675 3.99 26.15 15.42
C ILE A 675 4.83 26.78 14.29
N GLY A 676 5.33 28.00 14.52
CA GLY A 676 6.11 28.72 13.53
C GLY A 676 5.33 29.15 12.30
N GLY A 677 4.05 29.52 12.45
CA GLY A 677 3.19 29.96 11.37
C GLY A 677 2.95 28.82 10.34
N PRO A 678 3.33 29.02 9.07
CA PRO A 678 3.09 28.04 8.03
C PRO A 678 3.98 26.78 8.12
N PHE A 679 4.95 26.75 9.04
CA PHE A 679 5.83 25.58 9.21
C PHE A 679 5.04 24.35 9.66
N SER A 680 4.21 24.46 10.71
CA SER A 680 3.28 23.41 11.13
C SER A 680 1.95 24.05 11.56
N LEU A 681 0.87 23.68 10.85
CA LEU A 681 -0.49 24.12 11.15
C LEU A 681 -1.41 22.91 11.01
N GLU A 682 -1.90 22.36 12.14
CA GLU A 682 -2.57 21.06 12.15
C GLU A 682 -3.79 21.05 13.09
N LEU A 683 -4.79 20.22 12.77
CA LEU A 683 -5.92 19.93 13.68
C LEU A 683 -5.45 18.93 14.72
N CYS A 684 -5.32 19.36 15.98
CA CYS A 684 -4.80 18.50 17.03
C CYS A 684 -5.44 18.76 18.39
N GLY A 685 -5.89 17.68 19.06
CA GLY A 685 -6.47 17.69 20.40
C GLY A 685 -5.48 17.34 21.53
N GLY A 686 -4.20 17.20 21.24
CA GLY A 686 -3.19 16.78 22.21
C GLY A 686 -2.63 17.94 23.06
N THR A 687 -1.75 17.58 23.99
CA THR A 687 -1.02 18.56 24.82
C THR A 687 0.33 18.88 24.18
N HIS A 688 0.73 20.14 24.20
CA HIS A 688 1.92 20.64 23.56
C HIS A 688 2.81 21.45 24.49
N VAL A 689 4.07 21.65 24.10
CA VAL A 689 4.98 22.63 24.72
C VAL A 689 4.52 24.05 24.38
N HIS A 690 4.96 25.05 25.14
CA HIS A 690 4.65 26.45 24.85
C HIS A 690 5.54 27.03 23.73
N ASN A 691 6.79 26.56 23.64
CA ASN A 691 7.76 26.97 22.64
C ASN A 691 8.49 25.75 22.07
N SER A 692 8.85 25.77 20.79
CA SER A 692 9.53 24.63 20.14
C SER A 692 10.87 24.26 20.82
N ALA A 693 11.61 25.21 21.36
CA ALA A 693 12.86 24.93 22.08
C ALA A 693 12.66 24.00 23.30
N GLN A 694 11.48 23.99 23.91
CA GLN A 694 11.17 23.10 25.04
C GLN A 694 11.09 21.63 24.66
N ILE A 695 10.99 21.30 23.35
CA ILE A 695 11.05 19.92 22.81
C ILE A 695 12.41 19.30 23.13
N GLY A 696 13.49 20.11 23.05
CA GLY A 696 14.86 19.64 23.12
C GLY A 696 15.29 18.90 21.85
N PRO A 697 16.51 18.31 21.84
CA PRO A 697 17.01 17.65 20.63
C PRO A 697 16.12 16.48 20.22
N VAL A 698 15.96 16.31 18.91
CA VAL A 698 15.26 15.19 18.28
C VAL A 698 16.30 14.37 17.52
N THR A 699 16.40 13.06 17.79
CA THR A 699 17.30 12.15 17.09
C THR A 699 16.51 11.05 16.40
N ILE A 700 16.58 10.99 15.09
CA ILE A 700 15.94 9.94 14.29
C ILE A 700 16.72 8.64 14.46
N LEU A 701 16.08 7.60 14.99
CA LEU A 701 16.68 6.29 15.24
C LEU A 701 16.76 5.45 13.98
N GLY A 702 15.78 5.61 13.12
CA GLY A 702 15.69 4.82 11.89
C GLY A 702 14.39 5.02 11.16
N GLU A 703 14.34 4.39 10.00
CA GLU A 703 13.19 4.38 9.13
C GLU A 703 12.93 2.94 8.66
N SER A 704 11.66 2.54 8.59
CA SER A 704 11.25 1.20 8.19
C SER A 704 9.94 1.19 7.41
N SER A 705 9.71 0.11 6.65
CA SER A 705 8.41 -0.11 5.99
C SER A 705 7.46 -0.82 6.96
N ILE A 706 6.22 -0.34 7.04
CA ILE A 706 5.14 -0.99 7.80
C ILE A 706 3.99 -1.46 6.92
N GLY A 707 4.06 -1.16 5.66
CA GLY A 707 3.06 -1.53 4.67
C GLY A 707 3.43 -1.00 3.29
N SER A 708 2.66 -1.34 2.29
CA SER A 708 2.88 -0.83 0.95
C SER A 708 2.54 0.68 0.92
N GLY A 709 3.55 1.49 0.59
CA GLY A 709 3.39 2.94 0.53
C GLY A 709 3.31 3.64 1.89
N VAL A 710 3.58 2.94 3.01
CA VAL A 710 3.62 3.54 4.35
C VAL A 710 4.98 3.27 4.99
N ARG A 711 5.62 4.34 5.41
CA ARG A 711 6.93 4.33 6.06
C ARG A 711 6.79 4.79 7.52
N ARG A 712 7.67 4.34 8.35
CA ARG A 712 7.75 4.66 9.78
C ARG A 712 9.07 5.30 10.10
N VAL A 713 9.03 6.46 10.77
CA VAL A 713 10.18 7.08 11.43
C VAL A 713 9.98 6.95 12.92
N GLU A 714 11.04 6.59 13.62
CA GLU A 714 11.11 6.55 15.10
C GLU A 714 12.19 7.52 15.56
N ALA A 715 11.92 8.28 16.59
CA ALA A 715 12.86 9.24 17.13
C ALA A 715 12.81 9.33 18.65
N TYR A 716 13.97 9.60 19.25
CA TYR A 716 14.06 10.08 20.64
C TYR A 716 13.97 11.59 20.69
N VAL A 717 13.41 12.10 21.80
CA VAL A 717 13.13 13.52 22.00
C VAL A 717 13.66 13.97 23.36
N GLY A 718 14.20 15.18 23.42
CA GLY A 718 14.65 15.82 24.65
C GLY A 718 15.77 15.05 25.34
N LEU A 719 15.58 14.72 26.62
CA LEU A 719 16.63 14.08 27.44
C LEU A 719 16.97 12.65 26.94
N GLU A 720 16.00 11.91 26.38
CA GLU A 720 16.27 10.57 25.85
C GLU A 720 17.14 10.64 24.58
N SER A 721 16.93 11.65 23.72
CA SER A 721 17.81 11.94 22.60
C SER A 721 19.25 12.20 23.08
N PHE A 722 19.41 13.07 24.08
CA PHE A 722 20.72 13.32 24.67
C PHE A 722 21.38 12.04 25.23
N ARG A 723 20.62 11.22 25.96
CA ARG A 723 21.12 9.94 26.51
C ARG A 723 21.57 8.99 25.43
N HIS A 724 20.82 8.91 24.35
CA HIS A 724 21.13 8.07 23.18
C HIS A 724 22.45 8.52 22.54
N LEU A 725 22.61 9.80 22.21
CA LEU A 725 23.84 10.37 21.66
C LEU A 725 25.03 10.21 22.60
N ALA A 726 24.82 10.37 23.92
CA ALA A 726 25.87 10.14 24.91
C ALA A 726 26.36 8.69 24.94
N LYS A 727 25.41 7.73 24.78
CA LYS A 727 25.74 6.30 24.69
C LYS A 727 26.52 5.96 23.41
N GLU A 728 26.11 6.49 22.26
CA GLU A 728 26.83 6.31 21.01
C GLU A 728 28.24 6.88 21.08
N ARG A 729 28.39 8.08 21.64
CA ARG A 729 29.70 8.70 21.89
C ARG A 729 30.58 7.84 22.80
N ALA A 730 30.02 7.26 23.84
CA ALA A 730 30.77 6.40 24.76
C ALA A 730 31.21 5.09 24.06
N LEU A 731 30.34 4.49 23.23
CA LEU A 731 30.69 3.32 22.43
C LEU A 731 31.82 3.64 21.43
N MET A 732 31.71 4.76 20.72
CA MET A 732 32.75 5.22 19.79
C MET A 732 34.08 5.46 20.49
N ALA A 733 34.07 6.12 21.64
CA ALA A 733 35.26 6.33 22.47
C ALA A 733 35.88 5.00 22.94
N GLY A 734 35.05 4.01 23.32
CA GLY A 734 35.50 2.67 23.67
C GLY A 734 36.18 1.95 22.50
N LEU A 735 35.61 2.02 21.29
CA LEU A 735 36.20 1.48 20.06
C LEU A 735 37.51 2.19 19.73
N ALA A 736 37.55 3.51 19.77
CA ALA A 736 38.77 4.31 19.53
C ALA A 736 39.91 3.92 20.46
N SER A 737 39.61 3.78 21.78
CA SER A 737 40.56 3.33 22.79
C SER A 737 41.04 1.90 22.50
N SER A 738 40.14 0.98 22.17
CA SER A 738 40.53 -0.43 21.87
C SER A 738 41.44 -0.53 20.65
N LEU A 739 41.19 0.29 19.63
CA LEU A 739 41.91 0.32 18.40
C LEU A 739 43.16 1.23 18.46
N LYS A 740 43.32 1.99 19.55
CA LYS A 740 44.39 2.97 19.79
C LYS A 740 44.51 4.01 18.67
N VAL A 741 43.39 4.56 18.24
CA VAL A 741 43.31 5.60 17.22
C VAL A 741 42.31 6.69 17.65
N PRO A 742 42.38 7.92 17.14
CA PRO A 742 41.32 8.92 17.32
C PRO A 742 39.94 8.40 16.78
N SER A 743 38.84 8.92 17.32
CA SER A 743 37.48 8.48 16.94
C SER A 743 37.23 8.61 15.44
N GLU A 744 37.73 9.67 14.81
CA GLU A 744 37.58 9.92 13.37
C GLU A 744 38.31 8.88 12.49
N GLU A 745 39.36 8.23 13.04
CA GLU A 745 40.12 7.22 12.33
C GLU A 745 39.58 5.78 12.52
N VAL A 746 38.58 5.57 13.40
CA VAL A 746 38.04 4.23 13.69
C VAL A 746 37.53 3.53 12.43
N PRO A 747 36.75 4.17 11.52
CA PRO A 747 36.27 3.51 10.31
C PRO A 747 37.43 3.04 9.41
N ALA A 748 38.42 3.88 9.20
CA ALA A 748 39.60 3.56 8.38
C ALA A 748 40.41 2.41 9.01
N ARG A 749 40.54 2.41 10.34
CA ARG A 749 41.27 1.36 11.08
C ARG A 749 40.53 0.01 10.98
N VAL A 750 39.21 0.00 11.11
CA VAL A 750 38.39 -1.21 10.97
C VAL A 750 38.53 -1.75 9.55
N ALA A 751 38.38 -0.90 8.54
CA ALA A 751 38.58 -1.32 7.14
C ALA A 751 39.96 -1.94 6.90
N SER A 752 41.02 -1.31 7.42
CA SER A 752 42.39 -1.85 7.35
C SER A 752 42.51 -3.21 8.03
N LEU A 753 41.87 -3.41 9.20
CA LEU A 753 41.92 -4.70 9.91
C LEU A 753 41.19 -5.79 9.12
N VAL A 754 40.03 -5.48 8.51
CA VAL A 754 39.28 -6.43 7.67
C VAL A 754 40.13 -6.87 6.44
N GLU A 755 40.79 -5.93 5.77
CA GLU A 755 41.65 -6.25 4.62
C GLU A 755 42.88 -7.08 5.05
N ARG A 756 43.45 -6.74 6.22
CA ARG A 756 44.59 -7.55 6.75
C ARG A 756 44.12 -8.95 7.13
N LEU A 757 42.94 -9.11 7.71
CA LEU A 757 42.38 -10.43 8.03
C LEU A 757 42.21 -11.27 6.77
N LYS A 758 41.56 -10.72 5.73
CA LYS A 758 41.42 -11.40 4.43
C LYS A 758 42.75 -11.81 3.81
N ALA A 759 43.73 -10.92 3.89
CA ALA A 759 45.08 -11.22 3.37
C ALA A 759 45.74 -12.35 4.17
N ALA A 760 45.64 -12.33 5.49
CA ALA A 760 46.21 -13.38 6.36
C ALA A 760 45.51 -14.74 6.15
N GLU A 761 44.19 -14.77 5.98
CA GLU A 761 43.45 -15.99 5.67
C GLU A 761 43.90 -16.59 4.33
N LYS A 762 44.04 -15.75 3.31
CA LYS A 762 44.56 -16.17 1.97
C LYS A 762 46.01 -16.66 2.03
N GLU A 763 46.85 -16.05 2.82
CA GLU A 763 48.23 -16.46 3.04
C GLU A 763 48.28 -17.80 3.78
N LEU A 764 47.47 -17.98 4.82
CA LEU A 764 47.33 -19.23 5.55
C LEU A 764 46.88 -20.38 4.63
N GLU A 765 45.90 -20.12 3.76
CA GLU A 765 45.43 -21.10 2.78
C GLU A 765 46.56 -21.49 1.79
N ARG A 766 47.29 -20.49 1.29
CA ARG A 766 48.47 -20.75 0.43
C ARG A 766 49.56 -21.58 1.15
N ALA A 767 49.82 -21.25 2.39
CA ALA A 767 50.83 -21.99 3.19
C ALA A 767 50.38 -23.43 3.44
N ARG A 768 49.07 -23.64 3.73
CA ARG A 768 48.50 -25.00 3.88
C ARG A 768 48.64 -25.81 2.59
N LEU A 769 48.26 -25.21 1.44
CA LEU A 769 48.42 -25.86 0.13
C LEU A 769 49.88 -26.16 -0.22
N ALA A 770 50.83 -25.26 0.08
CA ALA A 770 52.28 -25.48 -0.17
C ALA A 770 52.82 -26.62 0.70
N ASN A 771 52.41 -26.63 2.00
CA ASN A 771 52.81 -27.74 2.88
C ASN A 771 52.20 -29.09 2.44
N ALA A 772 50.94 -29.08 2.01
CA ALA A 772 50.31 -30.28 1.46
C ALA A 772 51.02 -30.81 0.20
N ARG A 773 51.41 -29.92 -0.72
CA ARG A 773 52.20 -30.31 -1.92
C ARG A 773 53.57 -30.83 -1.58
N ALA A 774 54.27 -30.26 -0.59
CA ALA A 774 55.58 -30.76 -0.11
C ALA A 774 55.41 -32.16 0.54
N ALA A 775 54.36 -32.33 1.35
CA ALA A 775 54.04 -33.64 1.94
C ALA A 775 53.73 -34.69 0.86
N ALA A 776 52.99 -34.33 -0.18
CA ALA A 776 52.72 -35.22 -1.32
C ALA A 776 54.01 -35.64 -2.07
N THR A 777 54.99 -34.72 -2.20
CA THR A 777 56.27 -35.03 -2.86
C THR A 777 57.10 -36.00 -2.03
N ASN A 778 57.17 -35.77 -0.73
CA ASN A 778 57.91 -36.68 0.21
C ASN A 778 57.23 -38.06 0.30
N ALA A 779 55.88 -38.08 0.33
CA ALA A 779 55.13 -39.34 0.37
C ALA A 779 55.33 -40.13 -0.94
N ALA A 780 55.36 -39.53 -2.09
CA ALA A 780 55.62 -40.22 -3.34
C ALA A 780 57.08 -40.75 -3.45
N ALA A 781 58.04 -40.00 -2.88
CA ALA A 781 59.45 -40.46 -2.80
C ALA A 781 59.65 -41.63 -1.83
N GLY A 782 58.83 -41.71 -0.77
CA GLY A 782 58.80 -42.79 0.22
C GLY A 782 57.89 -43.95 -0.12
N ALA A 783 57.43 -44.10 -1.37
CA ALA A 783 56.46 -45.16 -1.73
C ALA A 783 57.08 -46.54 -1.54
N GLU A 784 56.41 -47.42 -0.80
CA GLU A 784 56.75 -48.82 -0.58
C GLU A 784 56.42 -49.68 -1.82
N ARG A 785 56.97 -50.87 -1.90
CA ARG A 785 56.57 -51.87 -2.90
C ARG A 785 55.90 -53.06 -2.18
N ILE A 786 54.67 -53.34 -2.58
CA ILE A 786 53.98 -54.58 -2.16
C ILE A 786 53.74 -55.38 -3.46
N GLY A 787 54.46 -56.52 -3.59
CA GLY A 787 54.49 -57.25 -4.84
C GLY A 787 55.03 -56.38 -6.01
N ASN A 788 54.20 -56.26 -7.06
CA ASN A 788 54.54 -55.42 -8.22
C ASN A 788 53.95 -54.00 -8.15
N VAL A 789 53.28 -53.63 -7.06
CA VAL A 789 52.57 -52.38 -6.87
C VAL A 789 53.37 -51.38 -6.03
N ARG A 790 53.49 -50.13 -6.49
CA ARG A 790 53.99 -49.01 -5.68
C ARG A 790 52.87 -48.48 -4.80
N VAL A 791 53.11 -48.40 -3.49
CA VAL A 791 52.06 -48.11 -2.53
C VAL A 791 52.46 -46.94 -1.64
N VAL A 792 51.56 -45.99 -1.47
CA VAL A 792 51.63 -44.96 -0.43
C VAL A 792 50.38 -45.06 0.44
N VAL A 793 50.59 -45.65 1.61
CA VAL A 793 49.51 -45.84 2.63
C VAL A 793 49.98 -45.15 3.89
N GLN A 794 49.40 -43.96 4.15
CA GLN A 794 49.94 -43.05 5.16
C GLN A 794 48.88 -42.29 5.93
N ARG A 795 49.15 -42.11 7.25
CA ARG A 795 48.43 -41.13 8.06
C ARG A 795 49.00 -39.73 7.79
N MET A 796 48.09 -38.79 7.52
CA MET A 796 48.42 -37.39 7.30
C MET A 796 48.25 -36.58 8.58
N SER A 797 48.73 -35.34 8.56
CA SER A 797 48.57 -34.40 9.68
C SER A 797 47.09 -34.14 10.00
N SER A 798 46.79 -33.96 11.31
CA SER A 798 45.43 -33.62 11.74
C SER A 798 44.90 -32.32 11.18
N GLY A 799 43.58 -32.23 11.03
CA GLY A 799 42.85 -31.04 10.53
C GLY A 799 42.67 -30.96 8.99
N MET A 800 43.05 -32.03 8.25
CA MET A 800 42.77 -32.10 6.81
C MET A 800 41.36 -32.56 6.54
N THR A 801 40.72 -31.97 5.50
CA THR A 801 39.39 -32.34 5.04
C THR A 801 39.41 -33.51 4.04
N ALA A 802 38.28 -34.15 3.78
CA ALA A 802 38.19 -35.16 2.72
C ALA A 802 38.53 -34.59 1.32
N ALA A 803 38.25 -33.32 1.09
CA ALA A 803 38.61 -32.62 -0.16
C ALA A 803 40.13 -32.41 -0.28
N ASP A 804 40.82 -32.09 0.81
CA ASP A 804 42.30 -31.96 0.84
C ASP A 804 42.94 -33.29 0.55
N LEU A 805 42.51 -34.37 1.21
CA LEU A 805 43.03 -35.72 1.00
C LEU A 805 42.78 -36.20 -0.44
N ARG A 806 41.58 -35.91 -0.98
CA ARG A 806 41.27 -36.23 -2.38
C ARG A 806 42.21 -35.58 -3.37
N SER A 807 42.54 -34.31 -3.15
CA SER A 807 43.51 -33.60 -3.97
C SER A 807 44.92 -34.23 -3.88
N LEU A 808 45.34 -34.53 -2.63
CA LEU A 808 46.64 -35.12 -2.35
C LEU A 808 46.81 -36.52 -2.95
N VAL A 809 45.84 -37.44 -2.84
CA VAL A 809 45.95 -38.78 -3.43
C VAL A 809 46.08 -38.69 -4.95
N GLY A 810 45.40 -37.71 -5.59
CA GLY A 810 45.53 -37.42 -7.00
C GLY A 810 46.95 -36.96 -7.39
N ASP A 811 47.48 -36.01 -6.64
CA ASP A 811 48.84 -35.47 -6.84
C ASP A 811 49.95 -36.52 -6.63
N ILE A 812 49.81 -37.32 -5.56
CA ILE A 812 50.77 -38.41 -5.25
C ILE A 812 50.68 -39.47 -6.35
N ARG A 813 49.52 -39.93 -6.74
CA ARG A 813 49.29 -40.87 -7.82
C ARG A 813 49.98 -40.42 -9.13
N GLY A 814 49.78 -39.11 -9.49
CA GLY A 814 50.42 -38.53 -10.68
C GLY A 814 51.94 -38.58 -10.65
N LYS A 815 52.57 -38.52 -9.48
CA LYS A 815 54.03 -38.60 -9.27
C LYS A 815 54.59 -40.01 -9.22
N LEU A 816 53.79 -41.03 -8.99
CA LEU A 816 54.20 -42.44 -8.94
C LEU A 816 54.47 -43.04 -10.35
N GLY A 817 54.07 -42.37 -11.42
CA GLY A 817 54.38 -42.82 -12.79
C GLY A 817 53.37 -43.84 -13.35
N SER A 818 53.79 -44.60 -14.34
CA SER A 818 52.94 -45.55 -15.07
C SER A 818 52.93 -46.98 -14.46
N ASP A 819 53.88 -47.29 -13.55
CA ASP A 819 53.86 -48.57 -12.83
C ASP A 819 52.57 -48.69 -12.00
N PRO A 820 52.06 -49.94 -11.70
CA PRO A 820 50.90 -50.11 -10.82
C PRO A 820 51.07 -49.34 -9.51
N ALA A 821 50.13 -48.46 -9.20
CA ALA A 821 50.27 -47.58 -8.06
C ALA A 821 48.97 -47.40 -7.29
N VAL A 822 49.04 -47.40 -5.97
CA VAL A 822 47.93 -47.16 -5.03
C VAL A 822 48.36 -46.10 -4.03
N VAL A 823 47.45 -45.18 -3.76
CA VAL A 823 47.62 -44.14 -2.73
C VAL A 823 46.42 -44.18 -1.83
N ALA A 824 46.60 -44.39 -0.54
CA ALA A 824 45.56 -44.32 0.47
C ALA A 824 46.00 -43.40 1.62
N LEU A 825 45.28 -42.30 1.78
CA LEU A 825 45.58 -41.33 2.83
C LEU A 825 44.40 -41.23 3.80
N ILE A 826 44.74 -41.08 5.06
CA ILE A 826 43.77 -40.92 6.16
C ILE A 826 44.25 -39.83 7.10
N ALA A 827 43.39 -39.05 7.66
CA ALA A 827 43.74 -38.02 8.63
C ALA A 827 42.74 -37.97 9.79
N GLU A 828 43.14 -37.35 10.86
CA GLU A 828 42.27 -36.98 11.95
C GLU A 828 41.74 -35.55 11.66
N GLY A 829 40.42 -35.43 11.39
CA GLY A 829 39.77 -34.18 11.09
C GLY A 829 39.28 -33.45 12.34
N GLU A 830 38.60 -32.36 12.16
CA GLU A 830 37.95 -31.63 13.24
C GLU A 830 36.73 -32.39 13.79
N SER A 831 36.41 -32.20 15.06
CA SER A 831 35.25 -32.81 15.75
C SER A 831 35.22 -34.35 15.69
N GLN A 832 36.38 -35.01 15.86
CA GLN A 832 36.50 -36.48 15.86
C GLN A 832 36.15 -37.15 14.51
N THR A 833 36.09 -36.39 13.41
CA THR A 833 35.92 -36.99 12.09
C THR A 833 37.22 -37.58 11.59
N VAL A 834 37.15 -38.63 10.77
CA VAL A 834 38.31 -39.28 10.17
C VAL A 834 38.13 -39.29 8.66
N PRO A 835 38.53 -38.22 7.95
CA PRO A 835 38.54 -38.22 6.52
C PRO A 835 39.58 -39.10 5.91
N TYR A 836 39.26 -39.77 4.81
CA TYR A 836 40.17 -40.61 4.04
C TYR A 836 39.90 -40.57 2.54
N ALA A 837 40.91 -40.84 1.74
CA ALA A 837 40.82 -40.93 0.29
C ALA A 837 41.75 -42.00 -0.27
N VAL A 838 41.35 -42.65 -1.34
CA VAL A 838 42.14 -43.67 -2.06
C VAL A 838 42.15 -43.36 -3.53
N ALA A 839 43.30 -43.45 -4.16
CA ALA A 839 43.45 -43.35 -5.60
C ALA A 839 44.30 -44.52 -6.16
N THR A 840 43.89 -45.05 -7.31
CA THR A 840 44.58 -46.05 -8.06
C THR A 840 44.83 -45.59 -9.52
N ASN A 841 45.93 -46.02 -10.12
CA ASN A 841 46.18 -45.75 -11.54
C ASN A 841 45.64 -46.92 -12.42
N PRO A 842 45.53 -46.75 -13.77
CA PRO A 842 45.05 -47.81 -14.65
C PRO A 842 45.77 -49.12 -14.53
N ALA A 843 47.11 -49.08 -14.41
CA ALA A 843 47.93 -50.27 -14.27
C ALA A 843 47.64 -51.06 -12.98
N ALA A 844 47.27 -50.39 -11.88
CA ALA A 844 46.81 -51.07 -10.66
C ALA A 844 45.39 -51.66 -10.83
N GLN A 845 44.53 -50.98 -11.57
CA GLN A 845 43.17 -51.45 -11.87
C GLN A 845 43.21 -52.70 -12.77
N ASP A 846 44.14 -52.81 -13.68
CA ASP A 846 44.34 -53.98 -14.52
C ASP A 846 44.76 -55.21 -13.71
N LEU A 847 45.40 -55.00 -12.57
CA LEU A 847 45.70 -56.06 -11.56
C LEU A 847 44.50 -56.38 -10.64
N GLY A 848 43.34 -55.69 -10.83
CA GLY A 848 42.15 -55.90 -10.03
C GLY A 848 42.10 -55.02 -8.76
N ILE A 849 43.02 -54.09 -8.57
CA ILE A 849 43.10 -53.22 -7.38
C ILE A 849 42.35 -51.92 -7.66
N ARG A 850 41.18 -51.73 -7.04
CA ARG A 850 40.28 -50.64 -7.29
C ARG A 850 40.08 -49.77 -6.06
N ALA A 851 40.07 -48.44 -6.25
CA ALA A 851 39.87 -47.46 -5.14
C ALA A 851 38.54 -47.61 -4.43
N ASN A 852 37.44 -47.93 -5.12
CA ASN A 852 36.13 -48.16 -4.53
C ASN A 852 35.98 -49.48 -3.76
N GLU A 853 36.96 -50.37 -3.84
CA GLU A 853 37.05 -51.60 -3.03
C GLU A 853 37.93 -51.33 -1.80
N LEU A 854 39.12 -50.78 -2.00
CA LEU A 854 40.07 -50.45 -0.92
C LEU A 854 39.49 -49.46 0.09
N ILE A 855 38.63 -48.54 -0.36
CA ILE A 855 37.98 -47.55 0.54
C ILE A 855 37.05 -48.23 1.58
N LYS A 856 36.52 -49.40 1.29
CA LYS A 856 35.66 -50.16 2.21
C LYS A 856 36.43 -50.66 3.43
N GLU A 857 37.71 -51.05 3.20
CA GLU A 857 38.63 -51.46 4.27
C GLU A 857 38.89 -50.29 5.23
N LEU A 858 39.17 -49.08 4.67
CA LEU A 858 39.27 -47.88 5.51
C LEU A 858 37.99 -47.60 6.27
N ALA A 859 36.85 -47.63 5.55
CA ALA A 859 35.56 -47.32 6.15
C ALA A 859 35.22 -48.24 7.33
N THR A 860 35.46 -49.55 7.17
CA THR A 860 35.15 -50.54 8.19
C THR A 860 35.95 -50.31 9.47
N ALA A 861 37.26 -50.00 9.35
CA ALA A 861 38.16 -49.85 10.50
C ALA A 861 37.87 -48.55 11.31
N VAL A 862 37.37 -47.49 10.65
CA VAL A 862 37.14 -46.20 11.31
C VAL A 862 35.64 -45.86 11.53
N ASP A 863 34.73 -46.84 11.48
CA ASP A 863 33.30 -46.67 11.59
C ASP A 863 32.73 -45.62 10.62
N GLY A 864 33.20 -45.72 9.37
CA GLY A 864 32.95 -44.69 8.35
C GLY A 864 32.08 -45.18 7.19
N ARG A 865 31.86 -44.23 6.28
CA ARG A 865 31.22 -44.48 4.98
C ARG A 865 32.04 -43.80 3.88
N GLY A 866 32.22 -44.49 2.81
CA GLY A 866 32.98 -43.97 1.68
C GLY A 866 32.50 -44.59 0.37
N GLY A 867 32.82 -43.92 -0.75
CA GLY A 867 32.54 -44.43 -2.07
C GLY A 867 33.25 -43.63 -3.15
N GLY A 868 33.14 -44.11 -4.35
CA GLY A 868 33.74 -43.45 -5.50
C GLY A 868 33.84 -44.38 -6.72
N LYS A 869 34.71 -44.03 -7.65
CA LYS A 869 35.00 -44.81 -8.86
C LYS A 869 36.21 -45.71 -8.61
N ALA A 870 36.49 -46.56 -9.59
CA ALA A 870 37.64 -47.47 -9.52
C ALA A 870 39.00 -46.76 -9.38
N ASP A 871 39.12 -45.53 -9.94
CA ASP A 871 40.32 -44.71 -9.93
C ASP A 871 40.46 -43.78 -8.72
N LEU A 872 39.34 -43.39 -8.07
CA LEU A 872 39.34 -42.44 -6.98
C LEU A 872 38.10 -42.64 -6.11
N ALA A 873 38.30 -42.79 -4.81
CA ALA A 873 37.25 -42.93 -3.81
C ALA A 873 37.61 -42.11 -2.54
N GLN A 874 36.59 -41.60 -1.83
CA GLN A 874 36.76 -40.85 -0.61
C GLN A 874 35.68 -41.19 0.42
N GLY A 875 35.94 -40.89 1.67
CA GLY A 875 34.97 -41.12 2.74
C GLY A 875 35.35 -40.40 4.05
N SER A 876 34.55 -40.65 5.06
CA SER A 876 34.81 -40.17 6.41
C SER A 876 34.26 -41.13 7.46
N GLY A 877 35.01 -41.31 8.55
CA GLY A 877 34.70 -42.14 9.70
C GLY A 877 34.55 -41.30 10.97
N LYS A 878 34.28 -42.01 12.08
CA LYS A 878 34.06 -41.41 13.41
C LYS A 878 34.98 -42.00 14.50
N ASN A 879 35.82 -42.95 14.12
CA ASN A 879 36.73 -43.67 15.06
C ASN A 879 38.19 -43.33 14.76
N PRO A 880 38.79 -42.32 15.40
CA PRO A 880 40.22 -41.99 15.20
C PRO A 880 41.19 -43.07 15.66
N THR A 881 40.82 -43.94 16.63
CA THR A 881 41.67 -44.99 17.12
C THR A 881 41.80 -46.17 16.15
N GLY A 882 40.93 -46.25 15.14
CA GLY A 882 40.99 -47.23 14.07
C GLY A 882 41.90 -46.90 12.92
N ILE A 883 42.57 -45.70 12.90
CA ILE A 883 43.34 -45.22 11.76
C ILE A 883 44.45 -46.18 11.39
N ASP A 884 45.24 -46.65 12.35
CA ASP A 884 46.38 -47.56 12.07
C ASP A 884 45.92 -48.90 11.54
N ALA A 885 44.82 -49.44 12.15
CA ALA A 885 44.19 -50.69 11.69
C ALA A 885 43.62 -50.53 10.27
N ALA A 886 43.11 -49.35 9.92
CA ALA A 886 42.62 -49.04 8.57
C ALA A 886 43.74 -49.06 7.52
N LEU A 887 44.90 -48.46 7.84
CA LEU A 887 46.07 -48.44 6.97
C LEU A 887 46.67 -49.88 6.76
N ASP A 888 46.70 -50.71 7.81
CA ASP A 888 47.15 -52.07 7.73
C ASP A 888 46.19 -52.94 6.91
N ALA A 889 44.88 -52.77 7.07
CA ALA A 889 43.89 -53.48 6.28
C ALA A 889 44.05 -53.18 4.74
N VAL A 890 44.27 -51.93 4.39
CA VAL A 890 44.58 -51.57 2.99
C VAL A 890 45.82 -52.22 2.46
N ARG A 891 46.95 -52.27 3.26
CA ARG A 891 48.16 -52.95 2.87
C ARG A 891 47.97 -54.46 2.68
N ALA A 892 47.20 -55.07 3.60
CA ALA A 892 46.87 -56.50 3.55
C ALA A 892 46.03 -56.82 2.30
N GLU A 893 45.09 -56.04 1.97
CA GLU A 893 44.24 -56.24 0.80
C GLU A 893 45.03 -56.02 -0.53
N ILE A 894 45.93 -55.06 -0.57
CA ILE A 894 46.81 -54.85 -1.73
C ILE A 894 47.74 -56.10 -1.86
N ALA A 895 48.30 -56.62 -0.75
CA ALA A 895 49.17 -57.81 -0.77
C ALA A 895 48.42 -59.07 -1.21
N ARG A 896 47.15 -59.18 -0.97
CA ARG A 896 46.33 -60.33 -1.36
C ARG A 896 46.07 -60.37 -2.87
N VAL A 897 45.99 -59.19 -3.50
CA VAL A 897 45.63 -59.05 -4.95
C VAL A 897 46.85 -58.88 -5.82
N SER A 898 48.00 -58.37 -5.28
CA SER A 898 49.24 -58.15 -6.01
C SER A 898 50.12 -59.42 -5.97
#